data_9164bcbe9715904f165dd4b30cca6104
#
_entry.id   9164bcbe9715904f165dd4b30cca6104
#
_cell.length_a   1.000
_cell.length_b   1.000
_cell.length_c   1.000
_cell.angle_alpha   90.00
_cell.angle_beta   90.00
_cell.angle_gamma   90.00
#
_symmetry.space_group_name_H-M   'P 1'
#
loop_
_entity.id
_entity.type
_entity.pdbx_description
1 polymer ?
#
loop_
_entity_poly.entity_id
_entity_poly.type
_entity_poly.pdbx_seq_one_letter_code
_entity_poly.pdbx_strand_id
1 'polypeptide(L)'
;VVPGLPKPVRRVRLPSTAYMSFYDSFDVAVVGGGHAGIEAALASARMGLKTVLVTQTIDSIGRMSCNPSIGGIAKGNIVREIDALGGEMAHLIDKSMIQFRLLNRSRGPAVQAPRSQADKLLYSQIARKTIETTPNLSTLMDTVQDILAVDSTTPLPQNSDTSAEVGTIPGEKRSSVKNTLRKKVVGLRTERGRIIPVRSIVLTTGTFLGGRIFIGEYDAPCGRLGESGAFGLTESLQKLGFTTGRLKTGTPPRILRHTVDFSVLEIQDGDADVIPFSFDNEKVERPFVPCHMVYTNEKTHEIIRANIGRSPLYSGKISGVGPRYCPSIEDKVMRFKERDRHQIFVEPEGLETDEIYLNGLSSSLPESVQDAFLRTMTGFEHCTVSRPGYAVEYDYVEPTQLFASLETKKVAGLFNAGQINGTSGYEEAAGQGLIAGINAALYAREHKTFCGPLCIASEEMDALIKSGKSTCTEAVTEKLCAVQKEAGFAHTKDIPEYTPLILGRDEAYIGVLIDDLVTLGTKEPYRMFTARAEYRLKLRHDTADRRLREKSYNIGLCSKERYERTLEKYHNVDEAVLLLSKNAEASRPEFCSESEWLIAKEDFKYRYYIQKQDARVAKFHKMENAKIPQDFDYKKVVSLSAESRLKLEAVRPLTLGQASRISGIRNSDIMLLMVYLK
;
A
#
# COMPACT_ATOMS: atom_id res chain seq x y z
N VAL A 1 -32.08 42.19 36.31
CA VAL A 1 -32.98 41.60 35.33
C VAL A 1 -32.24 41.54 34.01
N VAL A 2 -31.76 40.36 33.63
CA VAL A 2 -31.13 40.10 32.32
C VAL A 2 -32.20 39.50 31.40
N PRO A 3 -32.48 40.05 30.22
CA PRO A 3 -33.50 39.51 29.33
C PRO A 3 -32.94 38.38 28.46
N GLY A 4 -33.66 37.26 28.46
CA GLY A 4 -33.90 36.46 27.26
C GLY A 4 -32.81 35.53 26.79
N LEU A 5 -32.62 34.37 27.43
CA LEU A 5 -32.07 33.18 26.76
C LEU A 5 -33.03 32.73 25.65
N PRO A 6 -32.56 32.44 24.43
CA PRO A 6 -33.41 31.89 23.37
C PRO A 6 -33.95 30.53 23.80
N LYS A 7 -35.27 30.34 23.59
CA LYS A 7 -35.98 29.08 23.84
C LYS A 7 -35.26 27.95 23.05
N PRO A 8 -35.16 26.73 23.64
CA PRO A 8 -34.56 25.60 22.96
C PRO A 8 -35.27 25.37 21.62
N VAL A 9 -34.47 25.28 20.55
CA VAL A 9 -34.95 24.99 19.21
C VAL A 9 -35.77 23.71 19.28
N ARG A 10 -37.07 23.79 18.91
CA ARG A 10 -37.94 22.62 18.75
C ARG A 10 -37.20 21.61 17.86
N ARG A 11 -36.92 20.45 18.39
CA ARG A 11 -36.48 19.29 17.57
C ARG A 11 -37.56 19.12 16.49
N VAL A 12 -37.21 19.41 15.25
CA VAL A 12 -38.03 19.04 14.10
C VAL A 12 -38.12 17.52 14.13
N ARG A 13 -39.30 16.98 14.46
CA ARG A 13 -39.58 15.57 14.21
C ARG A 13 -39.56 15.41 12.69
N LEU A 14 -38.52 14.81 12.16
CA LEU A 14 -38.55 14.30 10.80
C LEU A 14 -39.72 13.32 10.67
N PRO A 15 -40.46 13.31 9.55
CA PRO A 15 -41.52 12.36 9.35
C PRO A 15 -40.99 10.93 9.50
N SER A 16 -41.82 10.05 10.08
CA SER A 16 -41.50 8.64 10.39
C SER A 16 -41.27 7.73 9.16
N THR A 17 -41.10 8.32 8.01
CA THR A 17 -40.82 7.65 6.73
C THR A 17 -39.52 8.18 6.09
N ALA A 18 -38.47 8.40 6.90
CA ALA A 18 -37.14 8.59 6.36
C ALA A 18 -36.65 7.21 5.83
N TYR A 19 -36.97 6.94 4.58
CA TYR A 19 -36.32 5.81 3.85
C TYR A 19 -34.81 6.06 3.89
N MET A 20 -34.06 5.14 4.48
CA MET A 20 -32.64 5.08 4.23
C MET A 20 -32.46 4.80 2.73
N SER A 21 -32.05 5.80 1.96
CA SER A 21 -31.74 5.60 0.56
C SER A 21 -30.50 4.70 0.48
N PHE A 22 -30.71 3.47 0.08
CA PHE A 22 -29.63 2.58 -0.26
C PHE A 22 -29.00 3.09 -1.56
N TYR A 23 -27.68 3.19 -1.56
CA TYR A 23 -26.96 3.40 -2.81
C TYR A 23 -27.17 2.18 -3.70
N ASP A 24 -27.09 2.43 -4.99
CA ASP A 24 -26.89 1.38 -5.93
C ASP A 24 -25.77 0.44 -5.44
N SER A 25 -25.91 -0.82 -5.70
CA SER A 25 -24.88 -1.80 -5.45
C SER A 25 -23.63 -1.55 -6.32
N PHE A 26 -22.49 -1.91 -5.79
CA PHE A 26 -21.22 -1.83 -6.49
C PHE A 26 -20.57 -3.21 -6.62
N ASP A 27 -19.70 -3.37 -7.59
CA ASP A 27 -18.91 -4.58 -7.73
C ASP A 27 -17.76 -4.57 -6.73
N VAL A 28 -17.08 -3.43 -6.62
CA VAL A 28 -15.92 -3.23 -5.76
C VAL A 28 -16.11 -1.99 -4.89
N ALA A 29 -15.83 -2.11 -3.59
CA ALA A 29 -15.67 -0.96 -2.71
C ALA A 29 -14.20 -0.82 -2.30
N VAL A 30 -13.67 0.39 -2.40
CA VAL A 30 -12.35 0.76 -1.92
C VAL A 30 -12.50 1.71 -0.73
N VAL A 31 -11.87 1.40 0.40
CA VAL A 31 -12.00 2.14 1.65
C VAL A 31 -10.73 2.93 1.94
N GLY A 32 -10.78 4.25 1.75
CA GLY A 32 -9.67 5.18 1.94
C GLY A 32 -9.16 5.79 0.63
N GLY A 33 -9.01 7.12 0.58
CA GLY A 33 -8.59 7.90 -0.59
C GLY A 33 -7.09 8.22 -0.66
N GLY A 34 -6.23 7.44 0.01
CA GLY A 34 -4.77 7.54 -0.09
C GLY A 34 -4.20 6.90 -1.35
N HIS A 35 -2.87 6.83 -1.48
CA HIS A 35 -2.19 6.31 -2.68
C HIS A 35 -2.62 4.88 -3.03
N ALA A 36 -2.78 3.99 -2.04
CA ALA A 36 -3.30 2.64 -2.27
C ALA A 36 -4.74 2.65 -2.78
N GLY A 37 -5.59 3.51 -2.20
CA GLY A 37 -7.00 3.60 -2.59
C GLY A 37 -7.20 4.17 -3.99
N ILE A 38 -6.40 5.15 -4.38
CA ILE A 38 -6.41 5.71 -5.74
C ILE A 38 -6.10 4.62 -6.76
N GLU A 39 -5.01 3.89 -6.58
CA GLU A 39 -4.61 2.83 -7.51
C GLU A 39 -5.63 1.70 -7.56
N ALA A 40 -6.16 1.27 -6.40
CA ALA A 40 -7.16 0.22 -6.33
C ALA A 40 -8.48 0.62 -7.01
N ALA A 41 -8.96 1.83 -6.76
CA ALA A 41 -10.21 2.33 -7.33
C ALA A 41 -10.12 2.52 -8.84
N LEU A 42 -9.01 3.13 -9.32
CA LEU A 42 -8.78 3.34 -10.74
C LEU A 42 -8.61 2.01 -11.49
N ALA A 43 -7.85 1.06 -10.93
CA ALA A 43 -7.69 -0.26 -11.54
C ALA A 43 -9.04 -0.97 -11.70
N SER A 44 -9.82 -1.06 -10.62
CA SER A 44 -11.12 -1.73 -10.65
C SER A 44 -12.10 -1.07 -11.65
N ALA A 45 -12.18 0.27 -11.64
CA ALA A 45 -13.07 1.01 -12.52
C ALA A 45 -12.65 0.91 -14.01
N ARG A 46 -11.34 1.02 -14.29
CA ARG A 46 -10.77 0.88 -15.65
C ARG A 46 -10.95 -0.53 -16.21
N MET A 47 -11.01 -1.54 -15.36
CA MET A 47 -11.36 -2.92 -15.74
C MET A 47 -12.88 -3.09 -15.98
N GLY A 48 -13.68 -2.03 -15.93
CA GLY A 48 -15.11 -2.02 -16.25
C GLY A 48 -16.03 -2.38 -15.09
N LEU A 49 -15.53 -2.45 -13.84
CA LEU A 49 -16.33 -2.78 -12.66
C LEU A 49 -16.93 -1.50 -12.04
N LYS A 50 -18.21 -1.56 -11.65
CA LYS A 50 -18.87 -0.47 -10.91
C LYS A 50 -18.23 -0.35 -9.52
N THR A 51 -17.41 0.68 -9.33
CA THR A 51 -16.55 0.85 -8.16
C THR A 51 -16.98 2.05 -7.33
N VAL A 52 -16.94 1.92 -6.00
CA VAL A 52 -17.11 3.04 -5.07
C VAL A 52 -15.84 3.24 -4.24
N LEU A 53 -15.34 4.48 -4.21
CA LEU A 53 -14.30 4.92 -3.27
C LEU A 53 -14.98 5.57 -2.06
N VAL A 54 -14.89 4.94 -0.89
CA VAL A 54 -15.40 5.49 0.37
C VAL A 54 -14.26 6.14 1.14
N THR A 55 -14.35 7.43 1.40
CA THR A 55 -13.32 8.20 2.12
C THR A 55 -13.94 9.18 3.10
N GLN A 56 -13.28 9.42 4.24
CA GLN A 56 -13.76 10.37 5.26
C GLN A 56 -13.83 11.81 4.73
N THR A 57 -12.89 12.18 3.85
CA THR A 57 -12.80 13.53 3.29
C THR A 57 -12.40 13.45 1.82
N ILE A 58 -13.27 13.90 0.93
CA ILE A 58 -13.01 13.92 -0.53
C ILE A 58 -11.84 14.87 -0.85
N ASP A 59 -11.74 16.00 -0.14
CA ASP A 59 -10.69 17.01 -0.34
C ASP A 59 -9.29 16.52 0.05
N SER A 60 -9.18 15.36 0.72
CA SER A 60 -7.91 14.77 1.09
C SER A 60 -7.48 13.58 0.22
N ILE A 61 -8.18 13.32 -0.89
CA ILE A 61 -7.76 12.31 -1.87
C ILE A 61 -6.36 12.65 -2.39
N GLY A 62 -5.44 11.68 -2.35
CA GLY A 62 -4.07 11.84 -2.82
C GLY A 62 -3.19 12.75 -1.97
N ARG A 63 -3.64 13.18 -0.77
CA ARG A 63 -2.87 14.07 0.09
C ARG A 63 -1.57 13.40 0.56
N MET A 64 -0.43 14.05 0.27
CA MET A 64 0.89 13.65 0.72
C MET A 64 1.13 14.14 2.16
N SER A 65 0.84 13.30 3.15
CA SER A 65 0.83 13.68 4.57
C SER A 65 2.21 13.91 5.16
N CYS A 66 3.23 13.30 4.58
CA CYS A 66 4.61 13.36 5.05
C CYS A 66 5.50 14.00 3.97
N ASN A 67 6.50 13.31 3.48
CA ASN A 67 7.47 13.80 2.51
C ASN A 67 6.78 14.26 1.20
N PRO A 68 7.09 15.47 0.66
CA PRO A 68 6.59 15.94 -0.63
C PRO A 68 7.34 15.31 -1.82
N SER A 69 7.59 14.01 -1.81
CA SER A 69 8.34 13.36 -2.89
C SER A 69 7.83 11.96 -3.21
N ILE A 70 7.98 11.59 -4.49
CA ILE A 70 7.71 10.26 -5.04
C ILE A 70 9.01 9.69 -5.61
N GLY A 71 9.20 8.38 -5.44
CA GLY A 71 10.37 7.68 -5.91
C GLY A 71 11.51 7.62 -4.88
N GLY A 72 12.71 7.36 -5.37
CA GLY A 72 13.89 7.07 -4.55
C GLY A 72 14.36 5.64 -4.70
N ILE A 73 15.39 5.25 -3.96
CA ILE A 73 16.02 3.93 -4.07
C ILE A 73 15.00 2.81 -3.88
N ALA A 74 14.86 1.91 -4.84
CA ALA A 74 13.86 0.88 -5.01
C ALA A 74 12.43 1.40 -5.23
N LYS A 75 12.08 2.57 -4.71
CA LYS A 75 10.74 3.15 -4.79
C LYS A 75 10.44 3.70 -6.19
N GLY A 76 11.41 4.36 -6.85
CA GLY A 76 11.30 4.76 -8.24
C GLY A 76 11.06 3.59 -9.18
N ASN A 77 11.62 2.41 -8.86
CA ASN A 77 11.34 1.17 -9.58
C ASN A 77 9.85 0.77 -9.44
N ILE A 78 9.31 0.83 -8.20
CA ILE A 78 7.89 0.53 -7.94
C ILE A 78 6.98 1.48 -8.73
N VAL A 79 7.27 2.78 -8.78
CA VAL A 79 6.47 3.76 -9.55
C VAL A 79 6.44 3.41 -11.04
N ARG A 80 7.60 3.03 -11.61
CA ARG A 80 7.70 2.59 -13.01
C ARG A 80 6.95 1.27 -13.24
N GLU A 81 6.95 0.36 -12.28
CA GLU A 81 6.17 -0.88 -12.33
C GLU A 81 4.66 -0.63 -12.23
N ILE A 82 4.23 0.33 -11.39
CA ILE A 82 2.85 0.80 -11.31
C ILE A 82 2.39 1.32 -12.68
N ASP A 83 3.18 2.18 -13.33
CA ASP A 83 2.87 2.70 -14.67
C ASP A 83 2.79 1.58 -15.72
N ALA A 84 3.76 0.67 -15.72
CA ALA A 84 3.78 -0.46 -16.64
C ALA A 84 2.52 -1.34 -16.53
N LEU A 85 1.96 -1.46 -15.34
CA LEU A 85 0.72 -2.20 -15.06
C LEU A 85 -0.55 -1.36 -15.31
N GLY A 86 -0.45 -0.08 -15.68
CA GLY A 86 -1.59 0.79 -15.96
C GLY A 86 -2.10 1.59 -14.78
N GLY A 87 -1.28 1.73 -13.70
CA GLY A 87 -1.56 2.60 -12.56
C GLY A 87 -1.33 4.08 -12.86
N GLU A 88 -1.60 4.95 -11.89
CA GLU A 88 -1.70 6.40 -12.09
C GLU A 88 -0.56 7.20 -11.45
N MET A 89 0.13 6.69 -10.43
CA MET A 89 1.11 7.45 -9.64
C MET A 89 2.19 8.12 -10.50
N ALA A 90 2.66 7.46 -11.56
CA ALA A 90 3.66 8.01 -12.48
C ALA A 90 3.13 9.23 -13.25
N HIS A 91 1.88 9.16 -13.73
CA HIS A 91 1.23 10.29 -14.40
C HIS A 91 0.97 11.47 -13.45
N LEU A 92 0.59 11.18 -12.19
CA LEU A 92 0.38 12.21 -11.17
C LEU A 92 1.67 12.96 -10.85
N ILE A 93 2.78 12.24 -10.66
CA ILE A 93 4.05 12.89 -10.34
C ILE A 93 4.64 13.63 -11.54
N ASP A 94 4.54 13.11 -12.76
CA ASP A 94 5.03 13.81 -13.96
C ASP A 94 4.32 15.15 -14.16
N LYS A 95 3.03 15.25 -13.80
CA LYS A 95 2.23 16.49 -13.88
C LYS A 95 2.44 17.45 -12.71
N SER A 96 3.02 17.00 -11.60
CA SER A 96 3.13 17.78 -10.35
C SER A 96 4.56 17.93 -9.83
N MET A 97 5.57 17.38 -10.50
CA MET A 97 6.95 17.48 -10.02
C MET A 97 7.45 18.91 -10.08
N ILE A 98 8.29 19.27 -9.09
CA ILE A 98 8.97 20.56 -8.97
C ILE A 98 10.49 20.42 -8.82
N GLN A 99 11.00 19.21 -8.75
CA GLN A 99 12.43 18.87 -8.85
C GLN A 99 12.58 17.38 -9.20
N PHE A 100 13.61 17.03 -9.96
CA PHE A 100 13.94 15.66 -10.32
C PHE A 100 15.37 15.31 -10.03
N ARG A 101 15.66 14.09 -9.59
CA ARG A 101 16.99 13.49 -9.46
C ARG A 101 16.99 12.01 -9.79
N LEU A 102 17.95 11.58 -10.59
CA LEU A 102 18.25 10.14 -10.75
C LEU A 102 19.28 9.74 -9.68
N LEU A 103 18.81 9.08 -8.64
CA LEU A 103 19.66 8.64 -7.53
C LEU A 103 20.62 7.53 -8.00
N ASN A 104 21.83 7.53 -7.42
CA ASN A 104 22.90 6.57 -7.76
C ASN A 104 23.34 6.62 -9.24
N ARG A 105 23.25 7.76 -9.92
CA ARG A 105 23.65 7.93 -11.34
C ARG A 105 25.08 7.44 -11.61
N SER A 106 26.01 7.61 -10.69
CA SER A 106 27.41 7.15 -10.77
C SER A 106 27.58 5.63 -10.55
N ARG A 107 26.49 4.92 -10.18
CA ARG A 107 26.52 3.47 -9.95
C ARG A 107 25.85 2.72 -11.11
N GLY A 108 25.94 1.40 -11.10
CA GLY A 108 25.30 0.59 -12.16
C GLY A 108 23.77 0.66 -12.14
N PRO A 109 23.10 0.34 -13.27
CA PRO A 109 21.66 0.53 -13.48
C PRO A 109 20.79 -0.28 -12.51
N ALA A 110 21.32 -1.35 -11.91
CA ALA A 110 20.63 -2.18 -10.93
C ALA A 110 20.22 -1.45 -9.63
N VAL A 111 20.77 -0.27 -9.37
CA VAL A 111 20.49 0.52 -8.16
C VAL A 111 20.15 1.98 -8.45
N GLN A 112 20.13 2.38 -9.71
CA GLN A 112 19.62 3.68 -10.12
C GLN A 112 18.11 3.73 -9.90
N ALA A 113 17.60 4.88 -9.46
CA ALA A 113 16.18 5.07 -9.26
C ALA A 113 15.78 6.55 -9.36
N PRO A 114 14.72 6.88 -10.10
CA PRO A 114 14.20 8.24 -10.18
C PRO A 114 13.57 8.66 -8.85
N ARG A 115 13.76 9.92 -8.49
CA ARG A 115 13.09 10.60 -7.38
C ARG A 115 12.69 12.00 -7.81
N SER A 116 11.46 12.39 -7.44
CA SER A 116 10.97 13.75 -7.70
C SER A 116 10.36 14.36 -6.46
N GLN A 117 10.59 15.66 -6.25
CA GLN A 117 9.78 16.47 -5.35
C GLN A 117 8.48 16.82 -6.04
N ALA A 118 7.39 16.81 -5.30
CA ALA A 118 6.04 17.10 -5.77
C ALA A 118 5.53 18.44 -5.23
N ASP A 119 4.81 19.16 -6.05
CA ASP A 119 3.81 20.10 -5.57
C ASP A 119 2.64 19.30 -4.98
N LYS A 120 2.57 19.25 -3.65
CA LYS A 120 1.59 18.40 -2.93
C LYS A 120 0.15 18.78 -3.19
N LEU A 121 -0.13 20.08 -3.32
CA LEU A 121 -1.47 20.57 -3.58
C LEU A 121 -1.92 20.18 -4.98
N LEU A 122 -1.07 20.42 -5.97
CA LEU A 122 -1.32 20.07 -7.36
C LEU A 122 -1.47 18.55 -7.52
N TYR A 123 -0.59 17.75 -6.89
CA TYR A 123 -0.68 16.27 -6.92
C TYR A 123 -2.05 15.79 -6.41
N SER A 124 -2.51 16.30 -5.26
CA SER A 124 -3.80 15.95 -4.68
C SER A 124 -4.98 16.40 -5.57
N GLN A 125 -4.91 17.61 -6.14
CA GLN A 125 -5.93 18.13 -7.06
C GLN A 125 -6.06 17.27 -8.32
N ILE A 126 -4.93 16.90 -8.94
CA ILE A 126 -4.93 16.05 -10.14
C ILE A 126 -5.45 14.65 -9.77
N ALA A 127 -5.01 14.07 -8.65
CA ALA A 127 -5.48 12.77 -8.20
C ALA A 127 -7.00 12.75 -7.98
N ARG A 128 -7.54 13.77 -7.30
CA ARG A 128 -8.98 13.93 -7.09
C ARG A 128 -9.72 14.05 -8.43
N LYS A 129 -9.26 14.93 -9.33
CA LYS A 129 -9.84 15.10 -10.65
C LYS A 129 -9.87 13.78 -11.43
N THR A 130 -8.77 13.02 -11.40
CA THR A 130 -8.69 11.72 -12.08
C THR A 130 -9.74 10.74 -11.53
N ILE A 131 -9.89 10.66 -10.20
CA ILE A 131 -10.92 9.82 -9.56
C ILE A 131 -12.32 10.25 -9.99
N GLU A 132 -12.65 11.55 -9.90
CA GLU A 132 -13.99 12.09 -10.18
C GLU A 132 -14.38 11.98 -11.66
N THR A 133 -13.41 11.95 -12.58
CA THR A 133 -13.66 11.89 -14.03
C THR A 133 -13.52 10.47 -14.62
N THR A 134 -13.12 9.48 -13.82
CA THR A 134 -12.97 8.10 -14.31
C THR A 134 -14.35 7.41 -14.42
N PRO A 135 -14.71 6.87 -15.60
CA PRO A 135 -15.95 6.11 -15.77
C PRO A 135 -16.03 4.93 -14.79
N ASN A 136 -17.25 4.54 -14.41
CA ASN A 136 -17.54 3.45 -13.47
C ASN A 136 -17.05 3.67 -12.03
N LEU A 137 -16.51 4.86 -11.70
CA LEU A 137 -16.02 5.19 -10.37
C LEU A 137 -16.90 6.26 -9.72
N SER A 138 -17.38 5.96 -8.53
CA SER A 138 -18.13 6.90 -7.67
C SER A 138 -17.35 7.16 -6.39
N THR A 139 -17.46 8.38 -5.84
CA THR A 139 -16.91 8.74 -4.54
C THR A 139 -18.00 8.90 -3.50
N LEU A 140 -17.77 8.40 -2.29
CA LEU A 140 -18.68 8.56 -1.16
C LEU A 140 -17.90 9.08 0.05
N MET A 141 -18.34 10.22 0.60
CA MET A 141 -17.78 10.74 1.85
C MET A 141 -18.45 10.08 3.04
N ASP A 142 -17.79 9.10 3.65
CA ASP A 142 -18.24 8.40 4.87
C ASP A 142 -17.07 7.65 5.53
N THR A 143 -17.30 7.14 6.75
CA THR A 143 -16.36 6.27 7.48
C THR A 143 -16.91 4.85 7.51
N VAL A 144 -16.14 3.87 7.05
CA VAL A 144 -16.53 2.44 7.14
C VAL A 144 -16.23 1.93 8.54
N GLN A 145 -17.24 1.31 9.17
CA GLN A 145 -17.13 0.73 10.53
C GLN A 145 -17.22 -0.79 10.54
N ASP A 146 -17.93 -1.40 9.59
CA ASP A 146 -18.14 -2.85 9.58
C ASP A 146 -17.98 -3.46 8.20
N ILE A 147 -17.45 -4.68 8.17
CA ILE A 147 -17.45 -5.57 7.02
C ILE A 147 -18.54 -6.62 7.21
N LEU A 148 -19.48 -6.66 6.28
CA LEU A 148 -20.57 -7.64 6.28
C LEU A 148 -20.12 -8.88 5.52
N ALA A 149 -20.06 -10.02 6.22
CA ALA A 149 -19.61 -11.27 5.66
C ALA A 149 -20.46 -12.45 6.14
N VAL A 150 -20.72 -13.41 5.26
CA VAL A 150 -21.49 -14.63 5.53
C VAL A 150 -20.58 -15.86 5.53
N ASP A 151 -21.00 -16.92 6.22
CA ASP A 151 -20.32 -18.20 6.13
C ASP A 151 -20.47 -18.79 4.72
N SER A 152 -19.36 -19.23 4.15
CA SER A 152 -19.33 -19.89 2.85
C SER A 152 -19.41 -21.40 3.02
N THR A 153 -19.99 -22.10 2.04
CA THR A 153 -19.97 -23.57 1.96
C THR A 153 -18.68 -24.09 1.31
N THR A 154 -17.91 -23.20 0.70
CA THR A 154 -16.67 -23.55 0.02
C THR A 154 -15.54 -23.69 1.05
N PRO A 155 -14.86 -24.84 1.14
CA PRO A 155 -13.65 -24.98 1.92
C PRO A 155 -12.58 -24.00 1.46
N LEU A 156 -11.55 -23.79 2.29
CA LEU A 156 -10.32 -23.12 1.84
C LEU A 156 -9.86 -23.77 0.52
N PRO A 157 -9.44 -22.98 -0.51
CA PRO A 157 -9.11 -23.53 -1.81
C PRO A 157 -8.09 -24.66 -1.68
N GLN A 158 -8.53 -25.86 -1.96
CA GLN A 158 -7.67 -27.01 -2.16
C GLN A 158 -7.22 -26.96 -3.62
N ASN A 159 -5.93 -27.09 -3.86
CA ASN A 159 -5.45 -27.23 -5.24
C ASN A 159 -6.01 -28.53 -5.83
N SER A 160 -7.09 -28.42 -6.61
CA SER A 160 -7.59 -29.52 -7.41
C SER A 160 -6.59 -29.79 -8.54
N ASP A 161 -5.78 -30.81 -8.36
CA ASP A 161 -5.36 -31.73 -9.42
C ASP A 161 -4.44 -32.80 -8.82
N THR A 162 -5.06 -33.85 -8.32
CA THR A 162 -4.57 -35.23 -8.39
C THR A 162 -5.65 -36.15 -7.81
N SER A 163 -6.55 -36.64 -8.65
CA SER A 163 -7.29 -37.87 -8.41
C SER A 163 -6.31 -39.04 -8.59
N ALA A 164 -5.70 -39.46 -7.51
CA ALA A 164 -5.11 -40.80 -7.40
C ALA A 164 -5.74 -41.46 -6.19
N GLU A 165 -6.62 -42.44 -6.45
CA GLU A 165 -7.15 -43.33 -5.45
C GLU A 165 -6.02 -44.04 -4.72
N VAL A 166 -5.84 -43.74 -3.44
CA VAL A 166 -4.99 -44.53 -2.55
C VAL A 166 -5.92 -45.29 -1.61
N GLY A 167 -5.80 -46.59 -1.67
CA GLY A 167 -6.60 -47.56 -0.96
C GLY A 167 -6.72 -47.31 0.55
N THR A 168 -7.94 -47.46 1.04
CA THR A 168 -8.33 -47.35 2.44
C THR A 168 -7.81 -48.54 3.26
N ILE A 169 -7.03 -48.25 4.32
CA ILE A 169 -6.75 -49.20 5.40
C ILE A 169 -7.90 -49.13 6.41
N PRO A 170 -8.58 -50.24 6.74
CA PRO A 170 -9.68 -50.24 7.71
C PRO A 170 -9.13 -50.18 9.14
N GLY A 171 -9.53 -49.17 9.92
CA GLY A 171 -9.36 -49.17 11.38
C GLY A 171 -8.93 -47.90 12.10
N GLU A 172 -8.59 -46.82 11.45
CA GLU A 172 -8.25 -45.56 12.16
C GLU A 172 -9.44 -44.59 12.23
N LYS A 173 -9.82 -44.26 13.46
CA LYS A 173 -10.79 -43.17 13.74
C LYS A 173 -10.21 -41.86 13.23
N ARG A 174 -10.80 -41.31 12.14
CA ARG A 174 -10.55 -39.95 11.68
C ARG A 174 -10.81 -38.97 12.82
N SER A 175 -9.76 -38.33 13.35
CA SER A 175 -9.90 -37.10 14.10
C SER A 175 -10.45 -36.06 13.13
N SER A 176 -11.64 -35.54 13.37
CA SER A 176 -12.27 -34.48 12.57
C SER A 176 -11.40 -33.22 12.64
N VAL A 177 -10.56 -33.03 11.63
CA VAL A 177 -10.04 -31.67 11.33
C VAL A 177 -11.27 -30.83 11.04
N LYS A 178 -11.64 -29.93 11.95
CA LYS A 178 -12.71 -28.96 11.71
C LYS A 178 -12.33 -28.21 10.44
N ASN A 179 -13.02 -28.51 9.32
CA ASN A 179 -12.99 -27.74 8.10
C ASN A 179 -13.45 -26.33 8.47
N THR A 180 -12.51 -25.41 8.67
CA THR A 180 -12.82 -24.01 8.98
C THR A 180 -13.33 -23.40 7.69
N LEU A 181 -14.64 -23.26 7.58
CA LEU A 181 -15.29 -22.62 6.45
C LEU A 181 -14.82 -21.16 6.36
N ARG A 182 -14.46 -20.71 5.17
CA ARG A 182 -14.07 -19.34 4.90
C ARG A 182 -15.32 -18.47 4.83
N LYS A 183 -15.29 -17.27 5.43
CA LYS A 183 -16.36 -16.28 5.24
C LYS A 183 -16.24 -15.61 3.85
N LYS A 184 -17.33 -14.97 3.39
CA LYS A 184 -17.41 -14.27 2.12
C LYS A 184 -18.04 -12.90 2.31
N VAL A 185 -17.44 -11.86 1.70
CA VAL A 185 -17.98 -10.49 1.69
C VAL A 185 -19.33 -10.44 1.01
N VAL A 186 -20.27 -9.68 1.60
CA VAL A 186 -21.58 -9.35 1.00
C VAL A 186 -21.85 -7.83 1.01
N GLY A 187 -21.10 -7.04 1.78
CA GLY A 187 -21.25 -5.59 1.86
C GLY A 187 -20.39 -4.96 2.94
N LEU A 188 -20.60 -3.68 3.15
CA LEU A 188 -20.01 -2.92 4.25
C LEU A 188 -21.05 -1.99 4.88
N ARG A 189 -20.81 -1.57 6.14
CA ARG A 189 -21.62 -0.61 6.87
C ARG A 189 -20.77 0.61 7.24
N THR A 190 -21.33 1.80 7.02
CA THR A 190 -20.68 3.06 7.37
C THR A 190 -21.11 3.59 8.73
N GLU A 191 -20.40 4.59 9.25
CA GLU A 191 -20.65 5.25 10.52
C GLU A 191 -22.06 5.87 10.57
N ARG A 192 -22.52 6.44 9.44
CA ARG A 192 -23.86 7.02 9.35
C ARG A 192 -24.96 5.98 9.10
N GLY A 193 -24.64 4.69 9.26
CA GLY A 193 -25.57 3.57 9.18
C GLY A 193 -25.93 3.12 7.76
N ARG A 194 -25.24 3.62 6.74
CA ARG A 194 -25.44 3.17 5.35
C ARG A 194 -24.90 1.76 5.15
N ILE A 195 -25.65 0.93 4.46
CA ILE A 195 -25.25 -0.40 4.03
C ILE A 195 -24.99 -0.34 2.54
N ILE A 196 -23.80 -0.74 2.12
CA ILE A 196 -23.37 -0.76 0.72
C ILE A 196 -23.10 -2.22 0.34
N PRO A 197 -24.00 -2.83 -0.43
CA PRO A 197 -23.77 -4.18 -0.97
C PRO A 197 -22.64 -4.16 -1.99
N VAL A 198 -21.67 -5.08 -1.83
CA VAL A 198 -20.54 -5.20 -2.74
C VAL A 198 -20.11 -6.67 -2.88
N ARG A 199 -19.42 -6.99 -3.97
CA ARG A 199 -18.84 -8.30 -4.21
C ARG A 199 -17.45 -8.45 -3.62
N SER A 200 -16.67 -7.36 -3.63
CA SER A 200 -15.34 -7.31 -3.05
C SER A 200 -15.04 -5.96 -2.40
N ILE A 201 -14.12 -5.97 -1.42
CA ILE A 201 -13.70 -4.80 -0.66
C ILE A 201 -12.17 -4.74 -0.67
N VAL A 202 -11.61 -3.55 -0.91
CA VAL A 202 -10.18 -3.26 -0.72
C VAL A 202 -10.02 -2.27 0.42
N LEU A 203 -9.40 -2.68 1.52
CA LEU A 203 -9.10 -1.82 2.67
C LEU A 203 -7.76 -1.12 2.47
N THR A 204 -7.78 0.22 2.49
CA THR A 204 -6.61 1.08 2.28
C THR A 204 -6.57 2.21 3.31
N THR A 205 -6.83 1.89 4.56
CA THR A 205 -7.16 2.80 5.67
C THR A 205 -6.02 3.70 6.14
N GLY A 206 -4.77 3.43 5.74
CA GLY A 206 -3.62 4.27 6.08
C GLY A 206 -3.41 4.40 7.60
N THR A 207 -3.09 5.62 8.05
CA THR A 207 -2.91 5.96 9.47
C THR A 207 -4.22 6.23 10.21
N PHE A 208 -5.37 6.11 9.54
CA PHE A 208 -6.66 6.45 10.12
C PHE A 208 -7.27 5.33 10.96
N LEU A 209 -6.95 4.06 10.67
CA LEU A 209 -7.47 2.89 11.40
C LEU A 209 -7.02 2.91 12.86
N GLY A 210 -7.95 3.19 13.78
CA GLY A 210 -7.64 3.37 15.20
C GLY A 210 -6.60 4.47 15.46
N GLY A 211 -6.54 5.49 14.57
CA GLY A 211 -5.51 6.52 14.53
C GLY A 211 -5.50 7.40 15.77
N ARG A 212 -4.29 7.68 16.33
CA ARG A 212 -4.06 8.61 17.42
C ARG A 212 -2.77 9.38 17.21
N ILE A 213 -2.83 10.71 17.31
CA ILE A 213 -1.65 11.59 17.16
C ILE A 213 -1.12 12.00 18.53
N PHE A 214 0.18 12.35 18.56
CA PHE A 214 0.87 12.76 19.78
C PHE A 214 1.83 13.91 19.51
N ILE A 215 1.77 14.96 20.35
CA ILE A 215 2.66 16.12 20.34
C ILE A 215 3.00 16.43 21.82
N GLY A 216 4.11 15.91 22.33
CA GLY A 216 4.43 15.99 23.74
C GLY A 216 3.33 15.39 24.62
N GLU A 217 2.77 16.22 25.47
CA GLU A 217 1.69 15.86 26.39
C GLU A 217 0.31 15.78 25.71
N TYR A 218 0.14 16.45 24.55
CA TYR A 218 -1.12 16.43 23.77
C TYR A 218 -1.28 15.15 23.00
N ASP A 219 -2.46 14.56 23.04
CA ASP A 219 -2.87 13.46 22.17
C ASP A 219 -4.34 13.60 21.73
N ALA A 220 -4.66 13.08 20.55
CA ALA A 220 -6.02 13.12 20.02
C ALA A 220 -6.32 11.92 19.11
N PRO A 221 -7.60 11.47 19.04
CA PRO A 221 -8.05 10.38 18.17
C PRO A 221 -8.11 10.85 16.71
N CYS A 222 -6.96 11.00 16.08
CA CYS A 222 -6.78 11.51 14.72
C CYS A 222 -5.91 10.58 13.89
N GLY A 223 -6.24 10.42 12.59
CA GLY A 223 -5.38 9.73 11.63
C GLY A 223 -4.29 10.66 11.06
N ARG A 224 -4.55 11.97 11.12
CA ARG A 224 -3.66 13.08 10.75
C ARG A 224 -4.05 14.31 11.56
N LEU A 225 -3.12 15.24 11.77
CA LEU A 225 -3.41 16.48 12.49
C LEU A 225 -4.59 17.22 11.84
N GLY A 226 -5.66 17.46 12.61
CA GLY A 226 -6.90 18.09 12.15
C GLY A 226 -7.88 17.15 11.43
N GLU A 227 -7.60 15.85 11.32
CA GLU A 227 -8.50 14.88 10.67
C GLU A 227 -8.74 13.69 11.60
N SER A 228 -10.02 13.41 11.90
CA SER A 228 -10.44 12.36 12.84
C SER A 228 -9.94 10.97 12.42
N GLY A 229 -9.64 10.12 13.40
CA GLY A 229 -9.37 8.69 13.17
C GLY A 229 -10.65 7.92 12.78
N ALA A 230 -10.47 6.73 12.20
CA ALA A 230 -11.57 5.80 11.89
C ALA A 230 -11.62 4.71 12.96
N PHE A 231 -12.77 4.57 13.60
CA PHE A 231 -13.00 3.62 14.69
C PHE A 231 -14.14 2.64 14.33
N GLY A 232 -14.19 1.49 14.99
CA GLY A 232 -15.18 0.42 14.73
C GLY A 232 -14.68 -0.64 13.75
N LEU A 233 -13.94 -0.26 12.71
CA LEU A 233 -13.48 -1.21 11.70
C LEU A 233 -12.42 -2.21 12.26
N THR A 234 -11.56 -1.80 13.18
CA THR A 234 -10.62 -2.70 13.85
C THR A 234 -11.35 -3.80 14.60
N GLU A 235 -12.38 -3.44 15.37
CA GLU A 235 -13.23 -4.36 16.13
C GLU A 235 -13.99 -5.31 15.18
N SER A 236 -14.47 -4.81 14.05
CA SER A 236 -15.10 -5.62 13.01
C SER A 236 -14.13 -6.67 12.46
N LEU A 237 -12.91 -6.27 12.13
CA LEU A 237 -11.86 -7.19 11.66
C LEU A 237 -11.48 -8.23 12.72
N GLN A 238 -11.38 -7.84 14.00
CA GLN A 238 -11.11 -8.76 15.10
C GLN A 238 -12.25 -9.79 15.30
N LYS A 239 -13.52 -9.37 15.17
CA LYS A 239 -14.68 -10.27 15.19
C LYS A 239 -14.66 -11.27 14.03
N LEU A 240 -14.15 -10.87 12.87
CA LEU A 240 -13.91 -11.76 11.72
C LEU A 240 -12.68 -12.68 11.93
N GLY A 241 -12.00 -12.56 13.09
CA GLY A 241 -10.90 -13.40 13.51
C GLY A 241 -9.51 -12.90 13.08
N PHE A 242 -9.37 -11.67 12.57
CA PHE A 242 -8.05 -11.13 12.21
C PHE A 242 -7.22 -10.76 13.44
N THR A 243 -5.94 -11.06 13.37
CA THR A 243 -4.94 -10.56 14.31
C THR A 243 -4.50 -9.17 13.88
N THR A 244 -4.63 -8.21 14.77
CA THR A 244 -4.23 -6.82 14.58
C THR A 244 -3.10 -6.46 15.52
N GLY A 245 -2.36 -5.41 15.21
CA GLY A 245 -1.33 -4.84 16.06
C GLY A 245 -1.28 -3.32 15.84
N ARG A 246 -0.32 -2.65 16.52
CA ARG A 246 -0.15 -1.20 16.41
C ARG A 246 1.24 -0.87 15.87
N LEU A 247 1.28 0.08 14.94
CA LEU A 247 2.50 0.65 14.39
C LEU A 247 2.49 2.18 14.56
N LYS A 248 3.67 2.77 14.53
CA LYS A 248 3.86 4.21 14.69
C LYS A 248 4.60 4.77 13.48
N THR A 249 4.21 5.95 13.05
CA THR A 249 5.02 6.80 12.15
C THR A 249 5.05 8.23 12.67
N GLY A 250 5.70 9.14 11.97
CA GLY A 250 5.76 10.54 12.36
C GLY A 250 6.05 11.44 11.18
N THR A 251 5.87 12.73 11.40
CA THR A 251 6.15 13.78 10.42
C THR A 251 6.90 14.94 11.09
N PRO A 252 7.78 15.65 10.38
CA PRO A 252 8.45 16.83 10.91
C PRO A 252 7.53 18.05 10.97
N PRO A 253 7.93 19.12 11.66
CA PRO A 253 7.28 20.41 11.58
C PRO A 253 7.34 21.01 10.17
N ARG A 254 6.43 21.92 9.86
CA ARG A 254 6.48 22.80 8.68
C ARG A 254 6.79 24.21 9.16
N ILE A 255 7.63 24.89 8.41
CA ILE A 255 7.96 26.30 8.65
C ILE A 255 7.56 27.13 7.44
N LEU A 256 7.36 28.43 7.66
CA LEU A 256 7.01 29.38 6.61
C LEU A 256 8.25 29.82 5.85
N ARG A 257 8.24 29.72 4.53
CA ARG A 257 9.35 29.99 3.62
C ARG A 257 9.91 31.40 3.79
N HIS A 258 9.04 32.42 3.88
CA HIS A 258 9.45 33.81 4.00
C HIS A 258 10.13 34.14 5.34
N THR A 259 10.15 33.22 6.31
CA THR A 259 10.84 33.38 7.62
C THR A 259 12.16 32.63 7.69
N VAL A 260 12.64 32.07 6.57
CA VAL A 260 13.89 31.33 6.46
C VAL A 260 14.92 32.17 5.69
N ASP A 261 16.15 32.28 6.22
CA ASP A 261 17.27 32.86 5.50
C ASP A 261 17.93 31.78 4.60
N PHE A 262 17.51 31.73 3.35
CA PHE A 262 18.06 30.77 2.38
C PHE A 262 19.50 31.13 1.93
N SER A 263 19.96 32.36 2.15
CA SER A 263 21.28 32.80 1.69
C SER A 263 22.44 32.07 2.36
N VAL A 264 22.19 31.51 3.55
CA VAL A 264 23.15 30.74 4.36
C VAL A 264 23.02 29.24 4.24
N LEU A 265 22.02 28.75 3.48
CA LEU A 265 21.74 27.32 3.32
C LEU A 265 22.45 26.74 2.08
N GLU A 266 22.86 25.50 2.16
CA GLU A 266 23.45 24.77 1.03
C GLU A 266 22.39 24.44 -0.02
N ILE A 267 22.57 24.89 -1.25
CA ILE A 267 21.65 24.63 -2.36
C ILE A 267 21.78 23.17 -2.83
N GLN A 268 20.63 22.53 -3.08
CA GLN A 268 20.53 21.18 -3.62
C GLN A 268 19.70 21.21 -4.90
N ASP A 269 20.38 21.39 -6.04
CA ASP A 269 19.76 21.42 -7.35
C ASP A 269 19.24 20.04 -7.79
N GLY A 270 18.25 20.04 -8.67
CA GLY A 270 17.82 18.87 -9.41
C GLY A 270 18.75 18.52 -10.58
N ASP A 271 18.50 17.39 -11.22
CA ASP A 271 19.16 17.03 -12.47
C ASP A 271 18.57 17.84 -13.63
N ALA A 272 19.41 18.28 -14.57
CA ALA A 272 18.98 19.00 -15.78
C ALA A 272 18.21 18.05 -16.73
N ASP A 273 18.66 16.79 -16.82
CA ASP A 273 18.03 15.77 -17.64
C ASP A 273 16.92 15.07 -16.84
N VAL A 274 15.68 15.40 -17.14
CA VAL A 274 14.51 14.84 -16.47
C VAL A 274 14.01 13.62 -17.23
N ILE A 275 13.99 12.48 -16.53
CA ILE A 275 13.39 11.24 -17.06
C ILE A 275 11.96 11.14 -16.52
N PRO A 276 10.91 11.15 -17.38
CA PRO A 276 9.54 10.96 -16.93
C PRO A 276 9.35 9.65 -16.17
N PHE A 277 8.49 9.63 -15.17
CA PHE A 277 8.12 8.38 -14.48
C PHE A 277 7.20 7.52 -15.31
N SER A 278 6.31 8.12 -16.10
CA SER A 278 5.46 7.36 -16.99
C SER A 278 6.19 7.03 -18.31
N PHE A 279 6.02 5.80 -18.81
CA PHE A 279 6.49 5.38 -20.12
C PHE A 279 5.68 5.99 -21.27
N ASP A 280 4.56 6.65 -20.96
CA ASP A 280 3.73 7.32 -21.97
C ASP A 280 4.15 8.77 -22.23
N ASN A 281 4.99 9.33 -21.37
CA ASN A 281 5.48 10.70 -21.49
C ASN A 281 6.90 10.72 -22.08
N GLU A 282 7.13 11.53 -23.10
CA GLU A 282 8.47 11.73 -23.68
C GLU A 282 9.29 12.73 -22.86
N LYS A 283 8.64 13.77 -22.32
CA LYS A 283 9.25 14.84 -21.55
C LYS A 283 8.31 15.35 -20.46
N VAL A 284 8.90 16.04 -19.50
CA VAL A 284 8.17 16.76 -18.44
C VAL A 284 8.48 18.24 -18.58
N GLU A 285 7.44 19.05 -18.75
CA GLU A 285 7.54 20.52 -18.83
C GLU A 285 6.94 21.12 -17.55
N ARG A 286 7.78 21.34 -16.55
CA ARG A 286 7.37 21.90 -15.26
C ARG A 286 8.43 22.90 -14.76
N PRO A 287 8.02 23.96 -14.03
CA PRO A 287 8.98 24.79 -13.29
C PRO A 287 9.69 23.96 -12.23
N PHE A 288 11.02 24.08 -12.16
CA PHE A 288 11.83 23.42 -11.13
C PHE A 288 12.37 24.43 -10.11
N VAL A 289 12.41 24.00 -8.86
CA VAL A 289 12.95 24.78 -7.74
C VAL A 289 13.99 23.95 -6.97
N PRO A 290 15.05 24.57 -6.44
CA PRO A 290 16.02 23.87 -5.63
C PRO A 290 15.42 23.49 -4.27
N CYS A 291 15.91 22.38 -3.69
CA CYS A 291 15.87 22.15 -2.26
C CYS A 291 17.10 22.76 -1.61
N HIS A 292 17.09 22.82 -0.28
CA HIS A 292 18.26 23.27 0.47
C HIS A 292 18.61 22.27 1.57
N MET A 293 19.76 22.44 2.18
CA MET A 293 20.23 21.59 3.25
C MET A 293 20.75 22.43 4.41
N VAL A 294 20.43 22.00 5.62
CA VAL A 294 20.88 22.56 6.88
C VAL A 294 21.23 21.44 7.84
N TYR A 295 21.96 21.76 8.88
CA TYR A 295 22.35 20.79 9.91
C TYR A 295 21.82 21.20 11.28
N THR A 296 21.49 20.22 12.11
CA THR A 296 21.37 20.40 13.55
C THR A 296 22.74 20.69 14.13
N ASN A 297 22.81 21.26 15.33
CA ASN A 297 24.04 21.56 16.07
C ASN A 297 23.94 21.13 17.53
N GLU A 298 24.99 21.32 18.32
CA GLU A 298 25.02 20.90 19.72
C GLU A 298 23.90 21.55 20.55
N LYS A 299 23.62 22.86 20.35
CA LYS A 299 22.51 23.54 21.04
C LYS A 299 21.15 22.90 20.74
N THR A 300 20.94 22.51 19.45
CA THR A 300 19.76 21.74 19.04
C THR A 300 19.65 20.44 19.83
N HIS A 301 20.78 19.70 19.94
CA HIS A 301 20.82 18.41 20.63
C HIS A 301 20.65 18.55 22.14
N GLU A 302 21.20 19.60 22.76
CA GLU A 302 21.03 19.90 24.19
C GLU A 302 19.56 20.12 24.54
N ILE A 303 18.84 20.94 23.75
CA ILE A 303 17.39 21.17 23.95
C ILE A 303 16.60 19.86 23.82
N ILE A 304 16.90 19.03 22.83
CA ILE A 304 16.23 17.75 22.62
C ILE A 304 16.52 16.82 23.81
N ARG A 305 17.77 16.68 24.24
CA ARG A 305 18.16 15.82 25.38
C ARG A 305 17.50 16.27 26.69
N ALA A 306 17.45 17.57 26.94
CA ALA A 306 16.82 18.12 28.16
C ALA A 306 15.31 17.86 28.21
N ASN A 307 14.65 17.68 27.07
CA ASN A 307 13.20 17.45 26.98
C ASN A 307 12.81 16.03 26.58
N ILE A 308 13.75 15.07 26.54
CA ILE A 308 13.51 13.71 26.05
C ILE A 308 12.38 13.00 26.81
N GLY A 309 12.24 13.21 28.13
CA GLY A 309 11.18 12.65 28.95
C GLY A 309 9.77 13.13 28.60
N ARG A 310 9.66 14.25 27.84
CA ARG A 310 8.38 14.78 27.35
C ARG A 310 7.99 14.21 25.98
N SER A 311 8.87 13.41 25.36
CA SER A 311 8.53 12.70 24.12
C SER A 311 7.57 11.56 24.41
N PRO A 312 6.43 11.43 23.71
CA PRO A 312 5.48 10.33 23.87
C PRO A 312 6.09 8.94 23.66
N LEU A 313 7.15 8.87 22.85
CA LEU A 313 7.90 7.63 22.62
C LEU A 313 8.70 7.20 23.85
N TYR A 314 9.38 8.15 24.49
CA TYR A 314 10.25 7.90 25.66
C TYR A 314 9.48 7.86 26.98
N SER A 315 8.31 8.51 27.06
CA SER A 315 7.40 8.43 28.22
C SER A 315 6.53 7.17 28.25
N GLY A 316 6.58 6.30 27.23
CA GLY A 316 5.80 5.07 27.14
C GLY A 316 4.33 5.26 26.74
N LYS A 317 3.91 6.47 26.32
CA LYS A 317 2.55 6.71 25.84
C LYS A 317 2.27 6.00 24.50
N ILE A 318 3.29 5.86 23.64
CA ILE A 318 3.22 5.17 22.35
C ILE A 318 3.68 3.73 22.57
N SER A 319 2.82 2.77 22.22
CA SER A 319 3.09 1.33 22.25
C SER A 319 3.56 0.78 20.92
N GLY A 320 3.20 1.44 19.80
CA GLY A 320 3.48 1.02 18.44
C GLY A 320 4.96 1.14 18.07
N VAL A 321 5.46 0.15 17.33
CA VAL A 321 6.83 0.15 16.83
C VAL A 321 6.97 1.14 15.67
N GLY A 322 8.00 1.98 15.73
CA GLY A 322 8.31 2.96 14.68
C GLY A 322 9.18 2.42 13.55
N PRO A 323 9.20 3.10 12.38
CA PRO A 323 10.01 2.67 11.25
C PRO A 323 11.50 2.85 11.53
N ARG A 324 12.28 1.80 11.33
CA ARG A 324 13.73 1.78 11.54
C ARG A 324 14.49 2.82 10.69
N TYR A 325 13.99 3.09 9.48
CA TYR A 325 14.69 3.90 8.49
C TYR A 325 14.19 5.36 8.39
N CYS A 326 13.25 5.74 9.26
CA CYS A 326 12.82 7.12 9.44
C CYS A 326 12.71 7.41 10.94
N PRO A 327 13.83 7.34 11.69
CA PRO A 327 13.83 7.63 13.11
C PRO A 327 13.48 9.11 13.33
N SER A 328 12.83 9.40 14.44
CA SER A 328 12.62 10.78 14.87
C SER A 328 13.97 11.46 15.18
N ILE A 329 13.98 12.80 15.24
CA ILE A 329 15.21 13.50 15.59
C ILE A 329 15.66 13.16 17.01
N GLU A 330 14.72 12.92 17.93
CA GLU A 330 14.99 12.45 19.28
C GLU A 330 15.74 11.12 19.25
N ASP A 331 15.28 10.16 18.42
CA ASP A 331 15.96 8.87 18.26
C ASP A 331 17.37 9.01 17.70
N LYS A 332 17.57 9.92 16.73
CA LYS A 332 18.90 10.17 16.15
C LYS A 332 19.86 10.73 17.20
N VAL A 333 19.43 11.76 17.93
CA VAL A 333 20.24 12.42 18.98
C VAL A 333 20.58 11.46 20.12
N MET A 334 19.64 10.58 20.49
CA MET A 334 19.86 9.62 21.59
C MET A 334 20.68 8.40 21.19
N ARG A 335 20.53 7.91 19.96
CA ARG A 335 21.23 6.71 19.45
C ARG A 335 22.64 7.01 18.95
N PHE A 336 22.87 8.22 18.40
CA PHE A 336 24.13 8.64 17.80
C PHE A 336 24.71 9.84 18.55
N LYS A 337 24.94 9.66 19.83
CA LYS A 337 25.42 10.69 20.76
C LYS A 337 26.79 11.26 20.37
N GLU A 338 27.58 10.49 19.63
CA GLU A 338 28.89 10.85 19.10
C GLU A 338 28.82 11.79 17.89
N ARG A 339 27.62 11.98 17.30
CA ARG A 339 27.44 12.87 16.17
C ARG A 339 27.07 14.27 16.67
N ASP A 340 27.87 15.26 16.24
CA ASP A 340 27.69 16.67 16.56
C ASP A 340 26.56 17.33 15.73
N ARG A 341 26.15 16.69 14.60
CA ARG A 341 25.13 17.22 13.69
C ARG A 341 24.40 16.13 12.92
N HIS A 342 23.16 16.42 12.53
CA HIS A 342 22.35 15.63 11.63
C HIS A 342 21.91 16.47 10.44
N GLN A 343 21.94 15.89 9.25
CA GLN A 343 21.52 16.50 8.01
C GLN A 343 20.00 16.60 7.92
N ILE A 344 19.50 17.79 7.52
CA ILE A 344 18.08 18.09 7.32
C ILE A 344 17.91 18.69 5.92
N PHE A 345 17.03 18.12 5.12
CA PHE A 345 16.66 18.70 3.83
C PHE A 345 15.48 19.65 4.01
N VAL A 346 15.60 20.82 3.41
CA VAL A 346 14.63 21.92 3.40
C VAL A 346 13.91 21.86 2.07
N GLU A 347 12.73 21.27 2.06
CA GLU A 347 12.02 20.87 0.84
C GLU A 347 10.73 21.69 0.68
N PRO A 348 10.55 22.47 -0.42
CA PRO A 348 9.28 23.14 -0.71
C PRO A 348 8.13 22.12 -0.83
N GLU A 349 6.97 22.42 -0.24
CA GLU A 349 5.78 21.60 -0.37
C GLU A 349 4.97 21.86 -1.64
N GLY A 350 5.33 22.90 -2.42
CA GLY A 350 4.69 23.29 -3.67
C GLY A 350 5.17 24.65 -4.16
N LEU A 351 4.67 25.05 -5.32
CA LEU A 351 4.99 26.36 -5.92
C LEU A 351 4.12 27.48 -5.34
N GLU A 352 2.84 27.17 -5.06
CA GLU A 352 1.82 28.12 -4.60
C GLU A 352 1.57 28.01 -3.07
N THR A 353 2.56 27.55 -2.30
CA THR A 353 2.50 27.45 -0.85
C THR A 353 3.76 28.01 -0.20
N ASP A 354 3.59 28.64 0.96
CA ASP A 354 4.71 29.14 1.78
C ASP A 354 5.26 28.08 2.74
N GLU A 355 4.72 26.82 2.71
CA GLU A 355 5.15 25.77 3.61
C GLU A 355 6.39 25.04 3.11
N ILE A 356 7.34 24.86 4.02
CA ILE A 356 8.57 24.08 3.85
C ILE A 356 8.52 22.83 4.72
N TYR A 357 8.83 21.68 4.14
CA TYR A 357 9.00 20.42 4.82
C TYR A 357 10.46 20.19 5.25
N LEU A 358 10.66 19.77 6.49
CA LEU A 358 11.99 19.56 7.07
C LEU A 358 12.34 18.07 7.12
N ASN A 359 12.77 17.51 5.98
CA ASN A 359 13.03 16.08 5.86
C ASN A 359 14.24 15.66 6.73
N GLY A 360 14.00 14.73 7.63
CA GLY A 360 14.98 14.25 8.60
C GLY A 360 14.80 14.78 10.02
N LEU A 361 13.84 15.70 10.21
CA LEU A 361 13.55 16.36 11.50
C LEU A 361 12.19 15.94 12.10
N SER A 362 11.72 14.72 11.80
CA SER A 362 10.47 14.19 12.39
C SER A 362 10.58 14.23 13.91
N SER A 363 9.57 14.78 14.59
CA SER A 363 9.55 14.95 16.05
C SER A 363 8.16 14.75 16.62
N SER A 364 8.09 14.32 17.88
CA SER A 364 6.84 14.30 18.66
C SER A 364 6.99 15.07 19.99
N LEU A 365 8.07 15.83 20.15
CA LEU A 365 8.25 16.73 21.29
C LEU A 365 7.17 17.83 21.31
N PRO A 366 6.92 18.45 22.49
CA PRO A 366 6.00 19.58 22.58
C PRO A 366 6.32 20.71 21.61
N GLU A 367 5.31 21.43 21.13
CA GLU A 367 5.47 22.53 20.16
C GLU A 367 6.50 23.56 20.59
N SER A 368 6.46 23.98 21.88
CA SER A 368 7.44 24.94 22.42
C SER A 368 8.89 24.44 22.38
N VAL A 369 9.10 23.13 22.47
CA VAL A 369 10.42 22.52 22.34
C VAL A 369 10.84 22.47 20.87
N GLN A 370 9.89 22.19 19.96
CA GLN A 370 10.13 22.21 18.53
C GLN A 370 10.54 23.62 18.06
N ASP A 371 9.82 24.66 18.50
CA ASP A 371 10.18 26.06 18.24
C ASP A 371 11.59 26.40 18.76
N ALA A 372 11.91 25.97 19.96
CA ALA A 372 13.19 26.27 20.60
C ALA A 372 14.36 25.61 19.86
N PHE A 373 14.29 24.33 19.50
CA PHE A 373 15.39 23.67 18.81
C PHE A 373 15.52 24.10 17.35
N LEU A 374 14.42 24.41 16.66
CA LEU A 374 14.47 24.91 15.28
C LEU A 374 15.26 26.22 15.19
N ARG A 375 15.02 27.17 16.09
CA ARG A 375 15.69 28.47 16.10
C ARG A 375 17.17 28.42 16.48
N THR A 376 17.70 27.25 16.84
CA THR A 376 19.15 27.07 17.02
C THR A 376 19.87 26.72 15.72
N MET A 377 19.13 26.40 14.65
CA MET A 377 19.70 25.98 13.37
C MET A 377 19.96 27.19 12.48
N THR A 378 21.09 27.18 11.78
CA THR A 378 21.52 28.28 10.90
C THR A 378 20.46 28.56 9.83
N GLY A 379 20.05 29.83 9.69
CA GLY A 379 19.02 30.30 8.76
C GLY A 379 17.58 30.11 9.26
N PHE A 380 17.39 29.52 10.47
CA PHE A 380 16.08 29.31 11.07
C PHE A 380 15.85 30.11 12.34
N GLU A 381 16.75 31.05 12.68
CA GLU A 381 16.75 31.84 13.92
C GLU A 381 15.41 32.57 14.14
N HIS A 382 14.75 32.95 13.03
CA HIS A 382 13.48 33.67 13.03
C HIS A 382 12.32 32.88 12.41
N CYS A 383 12.51 31.55 12.20
CA CYS A 383 11.50 30.75 11.54
C CYS A 383 10.20 30.70 12.33
N THR A 384 9.10 30.67 11.60
CA THR A 384 7.74 30.49 12.11
C THR A 384 7.24 29.09 11.75
N VAL A 385 6.82 28.33 12.74
CA VAL A 385 6.22 27.00 12.56
C VAL A 385 4.73 27.16 12.19
N SER A 386 4.35 26.71 11.00
CA SER A 386 2.95 26.67 10.56
C SER A 386 2.22 25.42 11.06
N ARG A 387 2.93 24.30 11.19
CA ARG A 387 2.41 23.02 11.69
C ARG A 387 3.48 22.32 12.51
N PRO A 388 3.16 21.86 13.73
CA PRO A 388 4.10 21.09 14.53
C PRO A 388 4.36 19.72 13.90
N GLY A 389 5.53 19.15 14.17
CA GLY A 389 5.78 17.73 13.98
C GLY A 389 4.97 16.91 14.97
N TYR A 390 4.58 15.70 14.58
CA TYR A 390 3.83 14.79 15.46
C TYR A 390 4.14 13.33 15.14
N ALA A 391 3.90 12.47 16.13
CA ALA A 391 3.79 11.04 15.90
C ALA A 391 2.33 10.65 15.69
N VAL A 392 2.08 9.64 14.87
CA VAL A 392 0.78 9.00 14.74
C VAL A 392 0.93 7.50 14.95
N GLU A 393 0.09 6.93 15.80
CA GLU A 393 -0.04 5.51 16.05
C GLU A 393 -1.35 5.01 15.43
N TYR A 394 -1.32 3.84 14.80
CA TYR A 394 -2.47 3.30 14.05
C TYR A 394 -2.47 1.78 14.08
N ASP A 395 -3.64 1.19 13.83
CA ASP A 395 -3.80 -0.25 13.76
C ASP A 395 -3.38 -0.81 12.40
N TYR A 396 -2.85 -2.04 12.39
CA TYR A 396 -2.57 -2.80 11.19
C TYR A 396 -3.02 -4.26 11.35
N VAL A 397 -3.20 -4.95 10.24
CA VAL A 397 -3.50 -6.39 10.19
C VAL A 397 -2.21 -7.12 9.86
N GLU A 398 -1.91 -8.18 10.62
CA GLU A 398 -0.72 -9.01 10.35
C GLU A 398 -0.77 -9.57 8.92
N PRO A 399 0.18 -9.20 8.03
CA PRO A 399 0.07 -9.48 6.59
C PRO A 399 0.25 -10.96 6.22
N THR A 400 0.76 -11.81 7.11
CA THR A 400 0.80 -13.26 6.90
C THR A 400 -0.59 -13.89 6.80
N GLN A 401 -1.64 -13.15 7.16
CA GLN A 401 -3.06 -13.54 6.99
C GLN A 401 -3.58 -13.28 5.56
N LEU A 402 -2.72 -12.81 4.64
CA LEU A 402 -3.05 -12.58 3.24
C LEU A 402 -2.45 -13.64 2.34
N PHE A 403 -3.10 -13.87 1.19
CA PHE A 403 -2.49 -14.53 0.04
C PHE A 403 -1.60 -13.55 -0.74
N ALA A 404 -0.80 -14.05 -1.66
CA ALA A 404 0.01 -13.23 -2.56
C ALA A 404 -0.83 -12.35 -3.51
N SER A 405 -2.12 -12.61 -3.65
CA SER A 405 -3.11 -11.75 -4.31
C SER A 405 -3.53 -10.54 -3.48
N LEU A 406 -3.06 -10.43 -2.23
CA LEU A 406 -3.51 -9.50 -1.19
C LEU A 406 -4.96 -9.74 -0.70
N GLU A 407 -5.60 -10.82 -1.14
CA GLU A 407 -6.86 -11.30 -0.58
C GLU A 407 -6.63 -11.91 0.80
N THR A 408 -7.55 -11.68 1.73
CA THR A 408 -7.43 -12.25 3.08
C THR A 408 -7.71 -13.76 3.07
N LYS A 409 -6.97 -14.53 3.88
CA LYS A 409 -7.16 -15.97 4.02
C LYS A 409 -8.49 -16.34 4.69
N LYS A 410 -9.03 -15.47 5.55
CA LYS A 410 -10.23 -15.74 6.37
C LYS A 410 -11.54 -15.34 5.71
N VAL A 411 -11.53 -14.29 4.90
CA VAL A 411 -12.72 -13.73 4.27
C VAL A 411 -12.47 -13.57 2.77
N ALA A 412 -13.22 -14.28 1.96
CA ALA A 412 -13.17 -14.20 0.51
C ALA A 412 -13.74 -12.87 0.01
N GLY A 413 -13.10 -12.27 -1.00
CA GLY A 413 -13.47 -10.98 -1.54
C GLY A 413 -13.04 -9.79 -0.68
N LEU A 414 -12.30 -10.01 0.41
CA LEU A 414 -11.70 -8.95 1.22
C LEU A 414 -10.21 -8.87 0.96
N PHE A 415 -9.73 -7.69 0.54
CA PHE A 415 -8.35 -7.39 0.19
C PHE A 415 -7.82 -6.26 1.06
N ASN A 416 -6.54 -6.30 1.40
CA ASN A 416 -5.87 -5.24 2.16
C ASN A 416 -4.70 -4.68 1.35
N ALA A 417 -4.49 -3.35 1.39
CA ALA A 417 -3.35 -2.72 0.72
C ALA A 417 -2.81 -1.49 1.47
N GLY A 418 -1.49 -1.32 1.46
CA GLY A 418 -0.81 -0.18 2.06
C GLY A 418 -0.52 -0.35 3.54
N GLN A 419 -0.67 0.72 4.32
CA GLN A 419 -0.26 0.74 5.74
C GLN A 419 -1.00 -0.26 6.62
N ILE A 420 -2.23 -0.65 6.27
CA ILE A 420 -2.97 -1.70 6.98
C ILE A 420 -2.23 -3.04 6.97
N ASN A 421 -1.32 -3.26 6.00
CA ASN A 421 -0.44 -4.43 5.92
C ASN A 421 0.94 -4.19 6.58
N GLY A 422 1.08 -3.11 7.35
CA GLY A 422 2.32 -2.81 8.06
C GLY A 422 3.42 -2.21 7.19
N THR A 423 3.13 -1.64 6.03
CA THR A 423 4.11 -0.92 5.20
C THR A 423 4.17 0.56 5.53
N SER A 424 5.28 1.23 5.18
CA SER A 424 5.41 2.68 5.27
C SER A 424 6.04 3.25 4.00
N GLY A 425 5.24 3.98 3.21
CA GLY A 425 5.65 4.65 1.97
C GLY A 425 4.52 4.72 0.97
N TYR A 426 4.52 5.80 0.18
CA TYR A 426 3.48 6.07 -0.81
C TYR A 426 3.51 5.03 -1.95
N GLU A 427 4.70 4.69 -2.40
CA GLU A 427 4.95 3.79 -3.51
C GLU A 427 4.61 2.34 -3.14
N GLU A 428 4.99 1.92 -1.92
CA GLU A 428 4.62 0.61 -1.38
C GLU A 428 3.10 0.48 -1.24
N ALA A 429 2.44 1.56 -0.83
CA ALA A 429 0.98 1.59 -0.72
C ALA A 429 0.31 1.54 -2.10
N ALA A 430 0.80 2.33 -3.05
CA ALA A 430 0.28 2.37 -4.42
C ALA A 430 0.45 1.03 -5.15
N GLY A 431 1.63 0.41 -5.08
CA GLY A 431 1.88 -0.90 -5.69
C GLY A 431 0.96 -1.99 -5.13
N GLN A 432 0.77 -2.03 -3.80
CA GLN A 432 -0.20 -2.95 -3.18
C GLN A 432 -1.64 -2.61 -3.61
N GLY A 433 -2.00 -1.31 -3.62
CA GLY A 433 -3.32 -0.85 -4.03
C GLY A 433 -3.68 -1.31 -5.43
N LEU A 434 -2.75 -1.15 -6.37
CA LEU A 434 -2.93 -1.58 -7.76
C LEU A 434 -3.19 -3.10 -7.84
N ILE A 435 -2.35 -3.92 -7.21
CA ILE A 435 -2.53 -5.39 -7.23
C ILE A 435 -3.82 -5.83 -6.53
N ALA A 436 -4.13 -5.23 -5.37
CA ALA A 436 -5.37 -5.53 -4.66
C ALA A 436 -6.62 -5.12 -5.46
N GLY A 437 -6.60 -3.95 -6.11
CA GLY A 437 -7.68 -3.47 -6.96
C GLY A 437 -7.91 -4.35 -8.19
N ILE A 438 -6.83 -4.76 -8.88
CA ILE A 438 -6.88 -5.71 -9.98
C ILE A 438 -7.51 -7.03 -9.52
N ASN A 439 -7.03 -7.60 -8.42
CA ASN A 439 -7.51 -8.90 -7.94
C ASN A 439 -8.93 -8.82 -7.38
N ALA A 440 -9.32 -7.71 -6.75
CA ALA A 440 -10.70 -7.46 -6.34
C ALA A 440 -11.64 -7.37 -7.54
N ALA A 441 -11.20 -6.74 -8.64
CA ALA A 441 -11.95 -6.67 -9.88
C ALA A 441 -12.07 -8.04 -10.56
N LEU A 442 -10.99 -8.82 -10.63
CA LEU A 442 -11.01 -10.19 -11.17
C LEU A 442 -11.95 -11.09 -10.34
N TYR A 443 -11.87 -11.02 -9.02
CA TYR A 443 -12.77 -11.74 -8.12
C TYR A 443 -14.24 -11.35 -8.37
N ALA A 444 -14.54 -10.03 -8.44
CA ALA A 444 -15.90 -9.53 -8.64
C ALA A 444 -16.47 -9.88 -10.02
N ARG A 445 -15.62 -9.97 -11.06
CA ARG A 445 -16.00 -10.32 -12.45
C ARG A 445 -16.53 -11.73 -12.53
N GLU A 446 -15.91 -12.69 -11.85
CA GLU A 446 -16.35 -14.10 -11.84
C GLU A 446 -17.57 -14.30 -10.94
N HIS A 447 -17.87 -13.34 -10.08
CA HIS A 447 -18.96 -13.43 -9.14
C HIS A 447 -20.19 -12.67 -9.65
N LYS A 448 -20.99 -13.30 -10.52
CA LYS A 448 -22.19 -12.74 -11.19
C LYS A 448 -23.45 -12.67 -10.30
N THR A 449 -23.34 -12.57 -8.99
CA THR A 449 -24.50 -12.33 -8.14
C THR A 449 -24.96 -10.89 -8.23
N PHE A 450 -26.25 -10.71 -8.35
CA PHE A 450 -26.86 -9.39 -8.44
C PHE A 450 -26.70 -8.60 -7.14
N CYS A 451 -26.56 -7.32 -7.34
CA CYS A 451 -26.71 -6.30 -6.34
C CYS A 451 -27.76 -5.30 -6.84
N GLY A 452 -29.00 -5.43 -6.44
CA GLY A 452 -30.04 -4.44 -6.62
C GLY A 452 -30.15 -3.51 -5.42
N PRO A 453 -30.94 -2.41 -5.49
CA PRO A 453 -31.20 -1.58 -4.34
C PRO A 453 -31.91 -2.39 -3.26
N LEU A 454 -31.34 -2.38 -2.07
CA LEU A 454 -31.88 -3.06 -0.89
C LEU A 454 -32.62 -2.02 -0.04
N CYS A 455 -33.93 -2.23 0.17
CA CYS A 455 -34.73 -1.46 1.12
C CYS A 455 -34.96 -2.29 2.38
N ILE A 456 -34.32 -1.93 3.49
CA ILE A 456 -34.69 -2.42 4.83
C ILE A 456 -35.50 -1.32 5.49
N ALA A 457 -36.69 -1.62 5.99
CA ALA A 457 -37.54 -0.61 6.63
C ALA A 457 -36.81 0.06 7.80
N SER A 458 -36.94 1.39 7.92
CA SER A 458 -36.22 2.18 8.94
C SER A 458 -36.53 1.73 10.36
N GLU A 459 -37.77 1.30 10.62
CA GLU A 459 -38.21 0.80 11.93
C GLU A 459 -37.49 -0.50 12.35
N GLU A 460 -37.22 -1.40 11.41
CA GLU A 460 -36.47 -2.61 11.66
C GLU A 460 -34.97 -2.33 11.91
N MET A 461 -34.41 -1.36 11.20
CA MET A 461 -33.02 -0.93 11.41
C MET A 461 -32.87 -0.23 12.75
N ASP A 462 -33.81 0.66 13.13
CA ASP A 462 -33.83 1.31 14.43
C ASP A 462 -33.98 0.35 15.59
N ALA A 463 -34.78 -0.71 15.44
CA ALA A 463 -34.91 -1.78 16.41
C ALA A 463 -33.59 -2.58 16.56
N LEU A 464 -32.92 -2.86 15.47
CA LEU A 464 -31.62 -3.54 15.43
C LEU A 464 -30.51 -2.69 16.08
N ILE A 465 -30.48 -1.37 15.81
CA ILE A 465 -29.52 -0.43 16.39
C ILE A 465 -29.78 -0.24 17.89
N LYS A 466 -31.05 -0.11 18.32
CA LYS A 466 -31.44 0.06 19.73
C LYS A 466 -31.19 -1.17 20.58
N SER A 467 -31.15 -2.37 19.99
CA SER A 467 -30.92 -3.62 20.74
C SER A 467 -29.53 -3.71 21.36
N GLY A 468 -28.56 -2.92 20.92
CA GLY A 468 -27.20 -2.81 21.47
C GLY A 468 -26.39 -4.13 21.47
N LYS A 469 -26.93 -5.19 20.87
CA LYS A 469 -26.32 -6.51 20.83
C LYS A 469 -25.41 -6.64 19.61
N SER A 470 -24.30 -7.36 19.72
CA SER A 470 -23.39 -7.75 18.63
C SER A 470 -24.12 -8.46 17.46
N THR A 471 -25.35 -8.84 17.66
CA THR A 471 -26.30 -9.43 16.72
C THR A 471 -26.81 -8.49 15.64
N CYS A 472 -26.56 -7.14 15.74
CA CYS A 472 -27.06 -6.21 14.72
C CYS A 472 -26.40 -6.48 13.35
N THR A 473 -25.09 -6.68 13.30
CA THR A 473 -24.37 -6.99 12.05
C THR A 473 -24.80 -8.34 11.47
N GLU A 474 -25.00 -9.35 12.31
CA GLU A 474 -25.48 -10.68 11.89
C GLU A 474 -26.90 -10.61 11.33
N ALA A 475 -27.83 -9.95 12.05
CA ALA A 475 -29.22 -9.80 11.59
C ALA A 475 -29.35 -9.00 10.31
N VAL A 476 -28.54 -7.92 10.15
CA VAL A 476 -28.48 -7.14 8.90
C VAL A 476 -27.93 -8.01 7.77
N THR A 477 -26.92 -8.80 8.04
CA THR A 477 -26.31 -9.70 7.06
C THR A 477 -27.30 -10.79 6.61
N GLU A 478 -28.04 -11.41 7.55
CA GLU A 478 -29.07 -12.40 7.25
C GLU A 478 -30.23 -11.80 6.41
N LYS A 479 -30.70 -10.62 6.77
CA LYS A 479 -31.73 -9.91 5.96
C LYS A 479 -31.24 -9.54 4.57
N LEU A 480 -30.00 -9.08 4.44
CA LEU A 480 -29.37 -8.80 3.16
C LEU A 480 -29.39 -10.07 2.27
N CYS A 481 -29.06 -11.21 2.85
CA CYS A 481 -29.11 -12.49 2.15
C CYS A 481 -30.54 -12.93 1.81
N ALA A 482 -31.52 -12.70 2.70
CA ALA A 482 -32.92 -13.05 2.48
C ALA A 482 -33.52 -12.22 1.34
N VAL A 483 -33.35 -10.90 1.34
CA VAL A 483 -33.85 -10.00 0.28
C VAL A 483 -33.21 -10.32 -1.07
N GLN A 484 -31.93 -10.63 -1.12
CA GLN A 484 -31.27 -11.10 -2.36
C GLN A 484 -31.89 -12.39 -2.88
N LYS A 485 -32.25 -13.31 -2.00
CA LYS A 485 -32.88 -14.59 -2.34
C LYS A 485 -34.32 -14.39 -2.86
N GLU A 486 -35.11 -13.54 -2.21
CA GLU A 486 -36.46 -13.17 -2.63
C GLU A 486 -36.52 -12.48 -3.98
N ALA A 487 -35.49 -11.69 -4.31
CA ALA A 487 -35.33 -11.04 -5.61
C ALA A 487 -34.94 -12.00 -6.75
N GLY A 488 -34.93 -13.34 -6.50
CA GLY A 488 -34.65 -14.36 -7.50
C GLY A 488 -33.17 -14.58 -7.82
N PHE A 489 -32.27 -14.01 -7.00
CA PHE A 489 -30.82 -14.19 -7.16
C PHE A 489 -30.33 -15.35 -6.29
N ALA A 490 -29.81 -16.37 -6.94
CA ALA A 490 -29.17 -17.48 -6.26
C ALA A 490 -27.95 -16.93 -5.49
N HIS A 491 -28.08 -16.80 -4.18
CA HIS A 491 -26.92 -16.62 -3.31
C HIS A 491 -26.15 -17.93 -3.35
N THR A 492 -25.18 -18.02 -4.26
CA THR A 492 -24.24 -19.11 -4.17
C THR A 492 -23.42 -18.84 -2.91
N LYS A 493 -23.56 -19.71 -1.90
CA LYS A 493 -22.68 -19.70 -0.73
C LYS A 493 -21.24 -20.03 -1.14
N ASP A 494 -21.04 -20.37 -2.42
CA ASP A 494 -19.77 -20.75 -2.99
C ASP A 494 -18.90 -19.54 -3.29
N ILE A 495 -17.62 -19.62 -2.99
CA ILE A 495 -16.61 -18.65 -3.36
C ILE A 495 -16.31 -18.87 -4.84
N PRO A 496 -16.36 -17.81 -5.69
CA PRO A 496 -16.04 -17.96 -7.10
C PRO A 496 -14.58 -18.36 -7.28
N GLU A 497 -14.34 -19.28 -8.18
CA GLU A 497 -13.00 -19.61 -8.63
C GLU A 497 -12.54 -18.53 -9.62
N TYR A 498 -11.40 -17.92 -9.36
CA TYR A 498 -10.79 -16.91 -10.23
C TYR A 498 -9.26 -17.06 -10.25
N THR A 499 -8.63 -16.62 -11.32
CA THR A 499 -7.17 -16.62 -11.43
C THR A 499 -6.62 -15.25 -11.03
N PRO A 500 -6.00 -15.10 -9.87
CA PRO A 500 -5.45 -13.83 -9.42
C PRO A 500 -4.19 -13.45 -10.20
N LEU A 501 -3.95 -12.14 -10.37
CA LEU A 501 -2.67 -11.62 -10.80
C LEU A 501 -1.69 -11.68 -9.62
N ILE A 502 -0.64 -12.49 -9.76
CA ILE A 502 0.47 -12.58 -8.81
C ILE A 502 1.76 -12.25 -9.55
N LEU A 503 2.57 -11.39 -8.97
CA LEU A 503 3.88 -11.03 -9.51
C LEU A 503 4.99 -11.81 -8.78
N GLY A 504 5.90 -12.39 -9.55
CA GLY A 504 7.08 -13.06 -9.04
C GLY A 504 8.14 -12.07 -8.50
N ARG A 505 8.99 -12.55 -7.62
CA ARG A 505 10.14 -11.80 -7.10
C ARG A 505 11.18 -11.47 -8.18
N ASP A 506 11.20 -12.22 -9.26
CA ASP A 506 12.06 -12.02 -10.44
C ASP A 506 11.40 -11.14 -11.52
N GLU A 507 10.13 -10.78 -11.35
CA GLU A 507 9.35 -9.98 -12.29
C GLU A 507 9.22 -8.52 -11.84
N ALA A 508 9.05 -8.26 -10.53
CA ALA A 508 8.78 -6.91 -10.03
C ALA A 508 9.24 -6.71 -8.58
N TYR A 509 9.63 -5.48 -8.22
CA TYR A 509 9.78 -5.05 -6.82
C TYR A 509 8.45 -5.13 -6.07
N ILE A 510 7.31 -4.90 -6.74
CA ILE A 510 5.98 -5.11 -6.17
C ILE A 510 5.80 -6.59 -5.79
N GLY A 511 6.30 -7.52 -6.62
CA GLY A 511 6.31 -8.95 -6.30
C GLY A 511 7.16 -9.27 -5.07
N VAL A 512 8.37 -8.71 -4.98
CA VAL A 512 9.25 -8.85 -3.80
C VAL A 512 8.57 -8.29 -2.55
N LEU A 513 7.97 -7.11 -2.63
CA LEU A 513 7.24 -6.46 -1.53
C LEU A 513 6.12 -7.35 -0.99
N ILE A 514 5.24 -7.81 -1.87
CA ILE A 514 4.07 -8.61 -1.46
C ILE A 514 4.51 -9.95 -0.89
N ASP A 515 5.46 -10.62 -1.54
CA ASP A 515 5.96 -11.91 -1.07
C ASP A 515 6.62 -11.79 0.32
N ASP A 516 7.45 -10.75 0.56
CA ASP A 516 8.02 -10.49 1.88
C ASP A 516 6.92 -10.30 2.94
N LEU A 517 5.88 -9.53 2.65
CA LEU A 517 4.79 -9.28 3.59
C LEU A 517 4.02 -10.55 3.96
N VAL A 518 3.61 -11.34 2.97
CA VAL A 518 2.73 -12.49 3.21
C VAL A 518 3.48 -13.72 3.76
N THR A 519 4.80 -13.77 3.61
CA THR A 519 5.63 -14.89 4.08
C THR A 519 6.40 -14.57 5.36
N LEU A 520 6.99 -13.38 5.46
CA LEU A 520 7.82 -12.97 6.60
C LEU A 520 7.01 -12.24 7.68
N GLY A 521 5.89 -11.65 7.29
CA GLY A 521 5.17 -10.71 8.15
C GLY A 521 5.98 -9.44 8.42
N THR A 522 5.53 -8.63 9.36
CA THR A 522 6.27 -7.44 9.76
C THR A 522 6.16 -7.19 11.27
N LYS A 523 7.32 -6.95 11.89
CA LYS A 523 7.41 -6.54 13.31
C LYS A 523 7.68 -5.05 13.47
N GLU A 524 8.05 -4.38 12.39
CA GLU A 524 8.29 -2.95 12.27
C GLU A 524 7.77 -2.48 10.91
N PRO A 525 7.42 -1.20 10.71
CA PRO A 525 6.92 -0.74 9.42
C PRO A 525 7.85 -1.11 8.27
N TYR A 526 7.35 -1.95 7.36
CA TYR A 526 8.10 -2.46 6.22
C TYR A 526 8.42 -1.34 5.22
N ARG A 527 9.63 -1.36 4.69
CA ARG A 527 10.07 -0.48 3.62
C ARG A 527 10.88 -1.23 2.57
N MET A 528 10.62 -0.95 1.30
CA MET A 528 11.36 -1.57 0.21
C MET A 528 12.75 -0.94 0.05
N PHE A 529 13.75 -1.81 -0.16
CA PHE A 529 15.13 -1.47 -0.49
C PHE A 529 15.66 -2.39 -1.58
N THR A 530 16.63 -1.92 -2.35
CA THR A 530 17.28 -2.74 -3.39
C THR A 530 17.93 -4.01 -2.85
N ALA A 531 18.36 -4.01 -1.57
CA ALA A 531 18.95 -5.17 -0.93
C ALA A 531 17.99 -6.36 -0.73
N ARG A 532 16.66 -6.09 -0.77
CA ARG A 532 15.63 -7.14 -0.64
C ARG A 532 15.39 -7.91 -1.94
N ALA A 533 15.79 -7.34 -3.09
CA ALA A 533 15.60 -7.96 -4.40
C ALA A 533 16.85 -8.75 -4.81
N GLU A 534 16.69 -10.02 -5.08
CA GLU A 534 17.74 -10.94 -5.51
C GLU A 534 18.15 -10.69 -6.98
N TYR A 535 17.18 -10.23 -7.80
CA TYR A 535 17.31 -10.10 -9.26
C TYR A 535 17.39 -8.63 -9.71
N ARG A 536 18.09 -7.76 -8.94
CA ARG A 536 18.12 -6.30 -9.12
C ARG A 536 18.47 -5.84 -10.54
N LEU A 537 19.37 -6.55 -11.21
CA LEU A 537 19.80 -6.21 -12.57
C LEU A 537 18.68 -6.45 -13.60
N LYS A 538 17.80 -7.41 -13.34
CA LYS A 538 16.60 -7.67 -14.15
C LYS A 538 15.48 -6.68 -13.80
N LEU A 539 15.38 -6.26 -12.52
CA LEU A 539 14.32 -5.38 -12.00
C LEU A 539 14.64 -3.88 -12.13
N ARG A 540 15.37 -3.48 -13.16
CA ARG A 540 15.69 -2.06 -13.42
C ARG A 540 14.42 -1.24 -13.63
N HIS A 541 14.48 0.05 -13.28
CA HIS A 541 13.37 0.98 -13.43
C HIS A 541 13.03 1.29 -14.90
N ASP A 542 14.04 1.28 -15.79
CA ASP A 542 13.94 1.64 -17.21
C ASP A 542 13.35 0.54 -18.10
N THR A 543 13.22 -0.69 -17.56
CA THR A 543 12.70 -1.86 -18.29
C THR A 543 11.45 -2.48 -17.63
N ALA A 544 10.74 -1.74 -16.77
CA ALA A 544 9.54 -2.26 -16.10
C ALA A 544 8.41 -2.58 -17.10
N ASP A 545 8.25 -1.78 -18.14
CA ASP A 545 7.28 -1.98 -19.21
C ASP A 545 7.54 -3.27 -20.01
N ARG A 546 8.81 -3.64 -20.25
CA ARG A 546 9.17 -4.92 -20.89
C ARG A 546 8.64 -6.14 -20.12
N ARG A 547 8.67 -6.06 -18.79
CA ARG A 547 8.30 -7.18 -17.92
C ARG A 547 6.80 -7.26 -17.64
N LEU A 548 6.09 -6.13 -17.61
CA LEU A 548 4.77 -6.04 -17.01
C LEU A 548 3.65 -5.58 -17.95
N ARG A 549 3.98 -4.93 -19.09
CA ARG A 549 2.97 -4.37 -20.00
C ARG A 549 2.05 -5.43 -20.63
N GLU A 550 2.59 -6.59 -20.97
CA GLU A 550 1.80 -7.71 -21.48
C GLU A 550 0.76 -8.20 -20.45
N LYS A 551 1.17 -8.31 -19.17
CA LYS A 551 0.24 -8.68 -18.09
C LYS A 551 -0.87 -7.65 -17.96
N SER A 552 -0.53 -6.36 -18.03
CA SER A 552 -1.49 -5.26 -18.00
C SER A 552 -2.49 -5.32 -19.15
N TYR A 553 -2.01 -5.62 -20.35
CA TYR A 553 -2.86 -5.79 -21.54
C TYR A 553 -3.83 -6.98 -21.39
N ASN A 554 -3.33 -8.12 -20.94
CA ASN A 554 -4.11 -9.34 -20.77
C ASN A 554 -5.24 -9.22 -19.73
N ILE A 555 -5.07 -8.37 -18.70
CA ILE A 555 -6.13 -8.10 -17.71
C ILE A 555 -7.05 -6.94 -18.09
N GLY A 556 -6.76 -6.22 -19.19
CA GLY A 556 -7.58 -5.14 -19.72
C GLY A 556 -7.32 -3.76 -19.11
N LEU A 557 -6.16 -3.52 -18.49
CA LEU A 557 -5.75 -2.20 -17.97
C LEU A 557 -4.92 -1.39 -18.97
N CYS A 558 -4.24 -2.05 -19.88
CA CYS A 558 -3.45 -1.40 -20.93
C CYS A 558 -4.20 -1.46 -22.26
N SER A 559 -4.27 -0.36 -23.01
CA SER A 559 -4.82 -0.35 -24.35
C SER A 559 -3.90 -1.10 -25.35
N LYS A 560 -4.48 -1.53 -26.47
CA LYS A 560 -3.73 -2.21 -27.52
C LYS A 560 -2.61 -1.33 -28.07
N GLU A 561 -2.87 -0.05 -28.29
CA GLU A 561 -1.90 0.91 -28.82
C GLU A 561 -0.70 1.09 -27.87
N ARG A 562 -0.94 1.13 -26.55
CA ARG A 562 0.16 1.20 -25.56
C ARG A 562 0.99 -0.08 -25.54
N TYR A 563 0.35 -1.23 -25.69
CA TYR A 563 1.04 -2.51 -25.77
C TYR A 563 1.89 -2.63 -27.03
N GLU A 564 1.32 -2.27 -28.20
CA GLU A 564 2.02 -2.30 -29.49
C GLU A 564 3.24 -1.36 -29.50
N ARG A 565 3.11 -0.14 -28.98
CA ARG A 565 4.27 0.78 -28.78
C ARG A 565 5.37 0.15 -27.92
N THR A 566 5.00 -0.61 -26.89
CA THR A 566 5.99 -1.30 -26.05
C THR A 566 6.69 -2.41 -26.84
N LEU A 567 5.99 -3.16 -27.67
CA LEU A 567 6.59 -4.18 -28.52
C LEU A 567 7.57 -3.57 -29.54
N GLU A 568 7.17 -2.48 -30.20
CA GLU A 568 8.03 -1.75 -31.15
C GLU A 568 9.30 -1.21 -30.46
N LYS A 569 9.16 -0.56 -29.30
CA LYS A 569 10.30 -0.09 -28.50
C LYS A 569 11.31 -1.20 -28.24
N TYR A 570 10.86 -2.38 -27.82
CA TYR A 570 11.78 -3.46 -27.49
C TYR A 570 12.29 -4.23 -28.71
N HIS A 571 11.59 -4.19 -29.81
CA HIS A 571 12.15 -4.61 -31.11
C HIS A 571 13.36 -3.72 -31.48
N ASN A 572 13.22 -2.39 -31.38
CA ASN A 572 14.31 -1.45 -31.65
C ASN A 572 15.49 -1.64 -30.69
N VAL A 573 15.22 -1.84 -29.40
CA VAL A 573 16.27 -2.10 -28.40
C VAL A 573 17.02 -3.38 -28.69
N ASP A 574 16.34 -4.47 -29.05
CA ASP A 574 16.94 -5.77 -29.32
C ASP A 574 17.79 -5.72 -30.61
N GLU A 575 17.33 -5.04 -31.67
CA GLU A 575 18.12 -4.79 -32.89
C GLU A 575 19.36 -3.93 -32.59
N ALA A 576 19.24 -2.92 -31.73
CA ALA A 576 20.35 -2.09 -31.30
C ALA A 576 21.39 -2.91 -30.48
N VAL A 577 20.96 -3.84 -29.64
CA VAL A 577 21.85 -4.78 -28.91
C VAL A 577 22.58 -5.71 -29.87
N LEU A 578 21.92 -6.19 -30.93
CA LEU A 578 22.54 -7.00 -31.98
C LEU A 578 23.61 -6.18 -32.76
N LEU A 579 23.33 -4.91 -33.04
CA LEU A 579 24.31 -4.00 -33.67
C LEU A 579 25.55 -3.83 -32.78
N LEU A 580 25.35 -3.53 -31.47
CA LEU A 580 26.43 -3.39 -30.49
C LEU A 580 27.23 -4.70 -30.33
N SER A 581 26.58 -5.85 -30.48
CA SER A 581 27.26 -7.17 -30.42
C SER A 581 28.20 -7.40 -31.60
N LYS A 582 27.91 -6.79 -32.76
CA LYS A 582 28.78 -6.83 -33.97
C LYS A 582 29.87 -5.75 -33.92
N ASN A 583 29.54 -4.57 -33.42
CA ASN A 583 30.46 -3.43 -33.27
C ASN A 583 30.14 -2.68 -31.98
N ALA A 584 30.97 -2.87 -30.93
CA ALA A 584 30.78 -2.24 -29.62
C ALA A 584 30.86 -0.70 -29.63
N GLU A 585 31.51 -0.11 -30.64
CA GLU A 585 31.66 1.34 -30.82
C GLU A 585 30.63 1.91 -31.82
N ALA A 586 29.59 1.17 -32.16
CA ALA A 586 28.55 1.64 -33.07
C ALA A 586 27.87 2.89 -32.56
N SER A 587 27.57 3.84 -33.45
CA SER A 587 26.74 5.00 -33.13
C SER A 587 25.25 4.63 -33.10
N ARG A 588 24.44 5.47 -32.45
CA ARG A 588 22.98 5.28 -32.39
C ARG A 588 22.38 5.23 -33.79
N PRO A 589 21.67 4.16 -34.15
CA PRO A 589 20.97 4.08 -35.45
C PRO A 589 19.72 4.98 -35.50
N GLU A 590 19.29 5.38 -36.68
CA GLU A 590 18.13 6.28 -36.85
C GLU A 590 16.81 5.70 -36.34
N PHE A 591 16.63 4.39 -36.44
CA PHE A 591 15.42 3.72 -35.96
C PHE A 591 15.30 3.67 -34.43
N CYS A 592 16.36 4.00 -33.70
CA CYS A 592 16.42 3.87 -32.24
C CYS A 592 16.42 5.27 -31.60
N SER A 593 15.46 5.55 -30.73
CA SER A 593 15.44 6.78 -29.93
C SER A 593 16.61 6.83 -28.95
N GLU A 594 16.90 7.99 -28.37
CA GLU A 594 17.98 8.15 -27.41
C GLU A 594 17.74 7.29 -26.15
N SER A 595 16.50 7.23 -25.66
CA SER A 595 16.13 6.43 -24.51
C SER A 595 16.26 4.92 -24.76
N GLU A 596 15.85 4.45 -25.95
CA GLU A 596 16.02 3.05 -26.37
C GLU A 596 17.50 2.69 -26.52
N TRP A 597 18.31 3.59 -27.09
CA TRP A 597 19.75 3.42 -27.23
C TRP A 597 20.48 3.30 -25.89
N LEU A 598 20.07 4.09 -24.89
CA LEU A 598 20.60 3.98 -23.54
C LEU A 598 20.27 2.61 -22.92
N ILE A 599 19.04 2.12 -23.08
CA ILE A 599 18.64 0.78 -22.62
C ILE A 599 19.48 -0.29 -23.35
N ALA A 600 19.65 -0.19 -24.67
CA ALA A 600 20.41 -1.14 -25.46
C ALA A 600 21.89 -1.20 -25.04
N LYS A 601 22.51 -0.06 -24.76
CA LYS A 601 23.89 0.00 -24.24
C LYS A 601 24.02 -0.69 -22.88
N GLU A 602 23.08 -0.47 -21.99
CA GLU A 602 23.09 -1.13 -20.67
C GLU A 602 22.82 -2.65 -20.79
N ASP A 603 21.89 -3.06 -21.63
CA ASP A 603 21.59 -4.48 -21.91
C ASP A 603 22.78 -5.18 -22.55
N PHE A 604 23.46 -4.56 -23.49
CA PHE A 604 24.70 -5.06 -24.11
C PHE A 604 25.83 -5.21 -23.07
N LYS A 605 26.06 -4.17 -22.26
CA LYS A 605 27.10 -4.13 -21.23
C LYS A 605 26.93 -5.24 -20.18
N TYR A 606 25.69 -5.48 -19.75
CA TYR A 606 25.37 -6.44 -18.70
C TYR A 606 24.84 -7.78 -19.21
N ARG A 607 24.81 -8.05 -20.54
CA ARG A 607 24.21 -9.24 -21.18
C ARG A 607 24.64 -10.56 -20.54
N TYR A 608 25.93 -10.72 -20.23
CA TYR A 608 26.44 -11.94 -19.62
C TYR A 608 25.88 -12.17 -18.21
N TYR A 609 25.79 -11.11 -17.43
CA TYR A 609 25.24 -11.19 -16.07
C TYR A 609 23.74 -11.44 -16.09
N ILE A 610 23.02 -10.84 -17.04
CA ILE A 610 21.57 -11.06 -17.24
C ILE A 610 21.34 -12.53 -17.64
N GLN A 611 22.04 -13.05 -18.61
CA GLN A 611 21.94 -14.47 -19.04
C GLN A 611 22.23 -15.45 -17.88
N LYS A 612 23.26 -15.15 -17.10
CA LYS A 612 23.59 -15.96 -15.91
C LYS A 612 22.51 -15.90 -14.84
N GLN A 613 21.86 -14.74 -14.71
CA GLN A 613 20.74 -14.54 -13.78
C GLN A 613 19.51 -15.28 -14.28
N ASP A 614 19.18 -15.20 -15.57
CA ASP A 614 18.04 -15.91 -16.19
C ASP A 614 18.20 -17.43 -16.09
N ALA A 615 19.40 -17.97 -16.30
CA ALA A 615 19.69 -19.39 -16.12
C ALA A 615 19.48 -19.82 -14.65
N ARG A 616 19.82 -18.97 -13.67
CA ARG A 616 19.52 -19.23 -12.26
C ARG A 616 18.03 -19.19 -11.99
N VAL A 617 17.33 -18.17 -12.50
CA VAL A 617 15.87 -18.03 -12.37
C VAL A 617 15.16 -19.26 -12.93
N ALA A 618 15.50 -19.70 -14.14
CA ALA A 618 14.92 -20.90 -14.75
C ALA A 618 15.16 -22.18 -13.91
N LYS A 619 16.33 -22.30 -13.28
CA LYS A 619 16.65 -23.42 -12.38
C LYS A 619 15.85 -23.34 -11.07
N PHE A 620 15.67 -22.13 -10.53
CA PHE A 620 14.92 -21.88 -9.30
C PHE A 620 13.40 -21.96 -9.51
N HIS A 621 12.88 -21.57 -10.68
CA HIS A 621 11.43 -21.63 -10.95
C HIS A 621 10.83 -23.03 -10.72
N LYS A 622 11.56 -24.09 -11.05
CA LYS A 622 11.10 -25.45 -10.76
C LYS A 622 10.96 -25.72 -9.25
N MET A 623 11.81 -25.13 -8.43
CA MET A 623 11.78 -25.27 -6.97
C MET A 623 10.86 -24.24 -6.33
N GLU A 624 10.92 -22.98 -6.78
CA GLU A 624 10.08 -21.86 -6.30
C GLU A 624 8.59 -22.15 -6.47
N ASN A 625 8.19 -22.69 -7.62
CA ASN A 625 6.81 -22.99 -7.96
C ASN A 625 6.33 -24.37 -7.53
N ALA A 626 7.20 -25.17 -6.89
CA ALA A 626 6.75 -26.45 -6.33
C ALA A 626 5.69 -26.19 -5.24
N LYS A 627 4.46 -26.57 -5.53
CA LYS A 627 3.29 -26.30 -4.68
C LYS A 627 3.35 -27.12 -3.41
N ILE A 628 3.01 -26.51 -2.29
CA ILE A 628 2.75 -27.18 -1.02
C ILE A 628 1.22 -27.19 -0.83
N PRO A 629 0.57 -28.37 -0.72
CA PRO A 629 -0.85 -28.44 -0.41
C PRO A 629 -1.18 -27.69 0.87
N GLN A 630 -2.28 -26.95 0.90
CA GLN A 630 -2.68 -26.17 2.09
C GLN A 630 -2.97 -27.03 3.31
N ASP A 631 -3.42 -28.26 3.08
CA ASP A 631 -3.69 -29.30 4.08
C ASP A 631 -2.46 -30.15 4.42
N PHE A 632 -1.27 -29.81 3.84
CA PHE A 632 -0.04 -30.57 4.08
C PHE A 632 0.26 -30.68 5.57
N ASP A 633 0.37 -31.92 6.06
CA ASP A 633 0.67 -32.20 7.45
C ASP A 633 2.19 -32.20 7.70
N TYR A 634 2.69 -31.08 8.18
CA TYR A 634 4.12 -30.93 8.50
C TYR A 634 4.61 -31.87 9.60
N LYS A 635 3.69 -32.51 10.37
CA LYS A 635 4.04 -33.53 11.39
C LYS A 635 4.53 -34.81 10.76
N LYS A 636 4.14 -35.10 9.53
CA LYS A 636 4.59 -36.28 8.77
C LYS A 636 6.07 -36.19 8.36
N VAL A 637 6.65 -34.99 8.34
CA VAL A 637 8.05 -34.79 7.96
C VAL A 637 8.94 -35.05 9.18
N VAL A 638 9.41 -36.28 9.33
CA VAL A 638 10.03 -36.82 10.56
C VAL A 638 11.26 -36.02 11.02
N SER A 639 12.08 -35.52 10.10
CA SER A 639 13.35 -34.82 10.42
C SER A 639 13.22 -33.30 10.43
N LEU A 640 12.00 -32.73 10.35
CA LEU A 640 11.79 -31.30 10.42
C LEU A 640 11.97 -30.79 11.85
N SER A 641 12.72 -29.70 12.05
CA SER A 641 12.90 -29.13 13.39
C SER A 641 11.55 -28.66 13.98
N ALA A 642 11.41 -28.71 15.31
CA ALA A 642 10.20 -28.24 15.98
C ALA A 642 9.91 -26.77 15.65
N GLU A 643 10.93 -25.91 15.59
CA GLU A 643 10.81 -24.51 15.20
C GLU A 643 10.31 -24.35 13.76
N SER A 644 10.93 -25.08 12.81
CA SER A 644 10.54 -25.04 11.40
C SER A 644 9.11 -25.54 11.21
N ARG A 645 8.73 -26.59 11.90
CA ARG A 645 7.36 -27.12 11.87
C ARG A 645 6.34 -26.09 12.34
N LEU A 646 6.55 -25.48 13.52
CA LEU A 646 5.65 -24.46 14.07
C LEU A 646 5.51 -23.26 13.12
N LYS A 647 6.60 -22.81 12.52
CA LYS A 647 6.61 -21.69 11.56
C LYS A 647 5.88 -22.02 10.26
N LEU A 648 6.11 -23.20 9.71
CA LEU A 648 5.41 -23.66 8.51
C LEU A 648 3.90 -23.85 8.74
N GLU A 649 3.52 -24.38 9.92
CA GLU A 649 2.12 -24.50 10.32
C GLU A 649 1.43 -23.15 10.50
N ALA A 650 2.15 -22.16 11.04
CA ALA A 650 1.63 -20.80 11.26
C ALA A 650 1.47 -20.01 9.95
N VAL A 651 2.47 -20.05 9.07
CA VAL A 651 2.49 -19.28 7.81
C VAL A 651 1.71 -19.97 6.70
N ARG A 652 1.71 -21.31 6.66
CA ARG A 652 1.09 -22.11 5.60
C ARG A 652 1.50 -21.66 4.20
N PRO A 653 2.82 -21.68 3.87
CA PRO A 653 3.29 -21.26 2.57
C PRO A 653 2.71 -22.16 1.46
N LEU A 654 2.38 -21.54 0.32
CA LEU A 654 1.78 -22.23 -0.84
C LEU A 654 2.81 -22.90 -1.74
N THR A 655 4.08 -22.49 -1.62
CA THR A 655 5.18 -23.01 -2.44
C THR A 655 6.44 -23.26 -1.60
N LEU A 656 7.32 -24.12 -2.10
CA LEU A 656 8.63 -24.34 -1.48
C LEU A 656 9.49 -23.08 -1.46
N GLY A 657 9.37 -22.22 -2.47
CA GLY A 657 10.02 -20.92 -2.48
C GLY A 657 9.57 -20.03 -1.33
N GLN A 658 8.26 -19.92 -1.08
CA GLN A 658 7.74 -19.20 0.08
C GLN A 658 8.23 -19.82 1.40
N ALA A 659 8.20 -21.14 1.50
CA ALA A 659 8.70 -21.85 2.68
C ALA A 659 10.16 -21.52 2.97
N SER A 660 11.02 -21.47 1.95
CA SER A 660 12.45 -21.19 2.09
C SER A 660 12.78 -19.78 2.63
N ARG A 661 11.88 -18.84 2.47
CA ARG A 661 12.04 -17.44 2.92
C ARG A 661 11.56 -17.19 4.34
N ILE A 662 10.80 -18.10 4.94
CA ILE A 662 10.37 -17.97 6.33
C ILE A 662 11.59 -17.95 7.25
N SER A 663 11.73 -16.90 8.05
CA SER A 663 12.87 -16.74 8.97
C SER A 663 13.04 -17.94 9.90
N GLY A 664 14.21 -18.57 9.87
CA GLY A 664 14.53 -19.76 10.67
C GLY A 664 14.25 -21.09 9.99
N ILE A 665 13.69 -21.11 8.76
CA ILE A 665 13.66 -22.31 7.93
C ILE A 665 15.03 -22.49 7.26
N ARG A 666 15.59 -23.70 7.33
CA ARG A 666 16.90 -24.04 6.78
C ARG A 666 16.76 -24.65 5.40
N ASN A 667 17.81 -24.55 4.58
CA ASN A 667 17.85 -25.23 3.29
C ASN A 667 17.65 -26.75 3.41
N SER A 668 18.12 -27.37 4.51
CA SER A 668 17.85 -28.79 4.82
C SER A 668 16.37 -29.10 4.98
N ASP A 669 15.63 -28.19 5.61
CA ASP A 669 14.17 -28.36 5.83
C ASP A 669 13.43 -28.30 4.50
N ILE A 670 13.83 -27.41 3.58
CA ILE A 670 13.29 -27.32 2.21
C ILE A 670 13.58 -28.59 1.41
N MET A 671 14.80 -29.12 1.51
CA MET A 671 15.14 -30.38 0.84
C MET A 671 14.31 -31.55 1.36
N LEU A 672 14.04 -31.61 2.67
CA LEU A 672 13.13 -32.60 3.26
C LEU A 672 11.71 -32.43 2.72
N LEU A 673 11.15 -31.21 2.73
CA LEU A 673 9.84 -30.94 2.16
C LEU A 673 9.75 -31.38 0.69
N MET A 674 10.77 -31.14 -0.13
CA MET A 674 10.82 -31.61 -1.53
C MET A 674 10.69 -33.12 -1.67
N VAL A 675 11.21 -33.89 -0.73
CA VAL A 675 11.12 -35.37 -0.74
C VAL A 675 9.70 -35.81 -0.42
N TYR A 676 9.05 -35.14 0.52
CA TYR A 676 7.68 -35.49 0.95
C TYR A 676 6.58 -34.93 0.04
N LEU A 677 6.90 -34.00 -0.86
CA LEU A 677 5.97 -33.44 -1.84
C LEU A 677 6.05 -34.13 -3.21
N LYS A 678 6.97 -35.07 -3.38
CA LYS A 678 7.02 -35.96 -4.56
C LYS A 678 6.09 -37.13 -4.36
#